data_f0f9c24ca917a2a2124cdd96e0e994c3
#
_entry.id   f0f9c24ca917a2a2124cdd96e0e994c3
#
_cell.length_a   1.000
_cell.length_b   1.000
_cell.length_c   1.000
_cell.angle_alpha   90.00
_cell.angle_beta   90.00
_cell.angle_gamma   90.00
#
_symmetry.space_group_name_H-M   'P 1'
#
loop_
_entity.id
_entity.type
_entity.pdbx_description
1 polymer ?
#
loop_
_entity_poly.entity_id
_entity_poly.type
_entity_poly.pdbx_seq_one_letter_code
_entity_poly.pdbx_strand_id
1 'polypeptide(L)'
;MNKFAPLHPKVSTLLHGADYNPEQWENDPDIIDKDIAMMQQAKCNVMSVGIFSWAKLEPHEGVFNFAWLDIILDKLYAAGIHVFLATPSGARPAWMSQRYPQVLRVGRDRVPALHGGRHNHCMSSPVYREKTLQINTLLAERYSSHPAVLGWHISNEYGGECHCDLCQNRFRDWLKARYQTLENLNQAWWSTFWSHTYTDWSQIESPAPQGEMSIHGLNLDWHRFNTAQVTDFCRHEIAPLKAANASLPVTTNFMEYFYDYDYWQLAEALDFISWDSYPMWHRDKDETALACYTAMYHDMMRSLKGGKPFVLMESTPGATNWQPTSKLKKPGMHILSSLQAVAHGADSVQYFQWRKSRGSVEKFHGAVVDHVGHIDTRIGREVCQLGEILSKLPEVRGCRTEAKVAIIFDQQNRWALDDAQGPRNLGMEYEKTVNEHYRPFWEQGIAVDVIDADVDLTPYQLVIAPMLYMVRDGFAGRAEAFVANGGHLVTTYWTGIVNESDLCYLGGFPGPLRNLLGIWAEEIDCLNDGEFNLVQGLAGNQCGLQGPYQVRHLCELIHIESAQALATYRDDFYAGRPAVTVNAFGKGKAWHVASRNDLAFQRDFFTALSKELALPRAIATELPPGVVATARTDGDNAFIFLQNYSAQNHTLTLPQGYRDCLTDAAVSAPLTLSAWDCRILRRHA
;
A
#
# COMPACT_ATOMS: atom_id res chain seq x y z
N MET A 1 -13.66 2.56 22.00
CA MET A 1 -12.28 2.28 22.47
C MET A 1 -11.35 3.32 21.88
N ASN A 2 -10.58 4.00 22.70
CA ASN A 2 -9.74 5.13 22.25
C ASN A 2 -8.41 4.67 21.58
N LYS A 3 -7.96 3.45 21.82
CA LYS A 3 -6.77 2.83 21.20
C LYS A 3 -7.06 1.43 20.69
N PHE A 4 -6.28 1.00 19.70
CA PHE A 4 -6.20 -0.42 19.34
C PHE A 4 -5.41 -1.21 20.39
N ALA A 5 -5.75 -2.48 20.57
CA ALA A 5 -4.95 -3.39 21.36
C ALA A 5 -3.52 -3.50 20.78
N PRO A 6 -2.49 -3.69 21.61
CA PRO A 6 -1.14 -3.90 21.12
C PRO A 6 -1.08 -5.17 20.27
N LEU A 7 -0.14 -5.22 19.33
CA LEU A 7 0.13 -6.38 18.49
C LEU A 7 0.29 -7.66 19.31
N HIS A 8 1.01 -7.55 20.42
CA HIS A 8 1.20 -8.63 21.40
C HIS A 8 1.31 -8.05 22.80
N PRO A 9 0.79 -8.73 23.86
CA PRO A 9 0.83 -8.21 25.24
C PRO A 9 2.23 -7.92 25.79
N LYS A 10 3.25 -8.64 25.30
CA LYS A 10 4.66 -8.42 25.67
C LYS A 10 5.24 -7.11 25.12
N VAL A 11 4.60 -6.47 24.15
CA VAL A 11 5.09 -5.24 23.51
C VAL A 11 4.58 -4.02 24.27
N SER A 12 5.46 -3.33 24.97
CA SER A 12 5.14 -2.13 25.77
C SER A 12 5.44 -0.81 25.05
N THR A 13 6.28 -0.83 23.99
CA THR A 13 6.74 0.32 23.22
C THR A 13 6.51 0.11 21.75
N LEU A 14 6.88 1.08 20.92
CA LEU A 14 7.00 0.90 19.47
C LEU A 14 8.09 -0.14 19.18
N LEU A 15 7.90 -0.94 18.12
CA LEU A 15 8.89 -1.94 17.71
C LEU A 15 10.01 -1.28 16.90
N HIS A 16 11.25 -1.71 17.15
CA HIS A 16 12.44 -1.28 16.43
C HIS A 16 13.37 -2.48 16.19
N GLY A 17 13.75 -2.73 14.96
CA GLY A 17 14.56 -3.90 14.63
C GLY A 17 14.89 -4.03 13.15
N ALA A 18 15.14 -5.25 12.72
CA ALA A 18 15.54 -5.54 11.35
C ALA A 18 15.33 -7.00 10.99
N ASP A 19 15.44 -7.32 9.71
CA ASP A 19 15.69 -8.68 9.25
C ASP A 19 17.08 -9.12 9.69
N TYR A 20 17.14 -10.27 10.34
CA TYR A 20 18.37 -10.84 10.84
C TYR A 20 18.57 -12.23 10.24
N ASN A 21 19.67 -12.41 9.49
CA ASN A 21 20.01 -13.63 8.76
C ASN A 21 21.30 -14.27 9.34
N PRO A 22 21.26 -14.78 10.59
CA PRO A 22 22.46 -15.29 11.29
C PRO A 22 23.06 -16.53 10.62
N GLU A 23 22.24 -17.29 9.86
CA GLU A 23 22.70 -18.47 9.11
C GLU A 23 23.74 -18.14 8.04
N GLN A 24 23.85 -16.90 7.60
CA GLN A 24 24.88 -16.44 6.68
C GLN A 24 26.27 -16.30 7.35
N TRP A 25 26.34 -16.34 8.68
CA TRP A 25 27.50 -16.00 9.50
C TRP A 25 27.94 -17.14 10.41
N GLU A 26 27.52 -18.37 10.15
CA GLU A 26 27.79 -19.54 11.03
C GLU A 26 29.29 -19.87 11.19
N ASN A 27 30.12 -19.44 10.23
CA ASN A 27 31.57 -19.64 10.26
C ASN A 27 32.32 -18.58 11.11
N ASP A 28 31.59 -17.60 11.67
CA ASP A 28 32.13 -16.59 12.57
C ASP A 28 31.35 -16.65 13.92
N PRO A 29 31.81 -17.50 14.87
CA PRO A 29 31.03 -17.79 16.07
C PRO A 29 30.83 -16.58 16.99
N ASP A 30 31.69 -15.56 16.91
CA ASP A 30 31.60 -14.35 17.75
C ASP A 30 30.64 -13.31 17.18
N ILE A 31 30.23 -13.44 15.92
CA ILE A 31 29.49 -12.36 15.21
C ILE A 31 28.10 -12.17 15.80
N ILE A 32 27.46 -13.26 16.24
CA ILE A 32 26.12 -13.24 16.84
C ILE A 32 26.10 -12.43 18.14
N ASP A 33 27.06 -12.66 19.00
CA ASP A 33 27.14 -11.93 20.26
C ASP A 33 27.49 -10.45 20.06
N LYS A 34 28.36 -10.16 19.07
CA LYS A 34 28.64 -8.78 18.64
C LYS A 34 27.40 -8.09 18.07
N ASP A 35 26.64 -8.80 17.25
CA ASP A 35 25.41 -8.26 16.66
C ASP A 35 24.37 -7.96 17.77
N ILE A 36 24.16 -8.86 18.70
CA ILE A 36 23.22 -8.67 19.81
C ILE A 36 23.62 -7.46 20.68
N ALA A 37 24.92 -7.30 20.97
CA ALA A 37 25.39 -6.14 21.72
C ALA A 37 25.12 -4.81 20.95
N MET A 38 25.31 -4.79 19.62
CA MET A 38 24.97 -3.63 18.78
C MET A 38 23.46 -3.41 18.67
N MET A 39 22.63 -4.47 18.62
CA MET A 39 21.18 -4.37 18.65
C MET A 39 20.68 -3.71 19.95
N GLN A 40 21.26 -4.09 21.10
CA GLN A 40 20.95 -3.46 22.38
C GLN A 40 21.38 -1.98 22.41
N GLN A 41 22.53 -1.64 21.84
CA GLN A 41 22.97 -0.25 21.69
C GLN A 41 21.99 0.56 20.83
N ALA A 42 21.45 -0.04 19.78
CA ALA A 42 20.45 0.59 18.90
C ALA A 42 19.03 0.59 19.49
N LYS A 43 18.82 0.08 20.72
CA LYS A 43 17.49 -0.09 21.33
C LYS A 43 16.55 -0.96 20.50
N CYS A 44 17.09 -1.92 19.76
CA CYS A 44 16.25 -2.89 19.06
C CYS A 44 15.55 -3.79 20.09
N ASN A 45 14.27 -4.09 19.84
CA ASN A 45 13.42 -4.93 20.69
C ASN A 45 12.73 -6.04 19.91
N VAL A 46 12.94 -6.11 18.59
CA VAL A 46 12.42 -7.16 17.71
C VAL A 46 13.38 -7.43 16.57
N MET A 47 13.44 -8.69 16.08
CA MET A 47 14.09 -9.09 14.83
C MET A 47 13.18 -10.02 14.04
N SER A 48 13.22 -9.96 12.72
CA SER A 48 12.62 -10.96 11.84
C SER A 48 13.69 -12.00 11.50
N VAL A 49 13.40 -13.28 11.75
CA VAL A 49 14.39 -14.36 11.64
C VAL A 49 13.83 -15.53 10.84
N GLY A 50 14.67 -16.14 10.01
CA GLY A 50 14.34 -17.39 9.32
C GLY A 50 13.67 -17.25 7.96
N ILE A 51 13.62 -16.05 7.37
CA ILE A 51 12.82 -15.71 6.18
C ILE A 51 13.16 -16.62 4.98
N PHE A 52 14.44 -16.81 4.67
CA PHE A 52 14.89 -17.62 3.53
C PHE A 52 15.71 -18.84 3.95
N SER A 53 15.51 -19.35 5.16
CA SER A 53 16.39 -20.33 5.79
C SER A 53 16.00 -21.79 5.49
N TRP A 54 15.12 -22.09 4.53
CA TRP A 54 14.64 -23.46 4.32
C TRP A 54 15.76 -24.48 4.08
N ALA A 55 16.72 -24.15 3.20
CA ALA A 55 17.85 -25.05 2.93
C ALA A 55 18.73 -25.30 4.16
N LYS A 56 18.75 -24.37 5.13
CA LYS A 56 19.45 -24.55 6.41
C LYS A 56 18.63 -25.37 7.41
N LEU A 57 17.31 -25.19 7.40
CA LEU A 57 16.38 -25.93 8.23
C LEU A 57 16.19 -27.36 7.76
N GLU A 58 16.24 -27.58 6.43
CA GLU A 58 16.06 -28.90 5.80
C GLU A 58 17.11 -29.09 4.67
N PRO A 59 18.38 -29.35 5.01
CA PRO A 59 19.47 -29.48 4.03
C PRO A 59 19.28 -30.65 3.05
N HIS A 60 18.60 -31.71 3.49
CA HIS A 60 18.16 -32.83 2.68
C HIS A 60 16.72 -33.15 3.01
N GLU A 61 15.96 -33.67 2.04
CA GLU A 61 14.56 -34.00 2.22
C GLU A 61 14.34 -34.89 3.46
N GLY A 62 13.52 -34.42 4.40
CA GLY A 62 13.19 -35.10 5.65
C GLY A 62 14.27 -35.05 6.73
N VAL A 63 15.38 -34.36 6.48
CA VAL A 63 16.46 -34.17 7.46
C VAL A 63 16.42 -32.73 7.98
N PHE A 64 15.92 -32.56 9.19
CA PHE A 64 15.70 -31.25 9.79
C PHE A 64 16.79 -30.86 10.79
N ASN A 65 17.20 -29.59 10.76
CA ASN A 65 18.20 -29.00 11.64
C ASN A 65 17.70 -27.68 12.25
N PHE A 66 17.19 -27.73 13.46
CA PHE A 66 16.69 -26.56 14.18
C PHE A 66 17.67 -26.03 15.25
N ALA A 67 18.76 -26.75 15.56
CA ALA A 67 19.64 -26.43 16.70
C ALA A 67 20.25 -25.03 16.61
N TRP A 68 20.61 -24.56 15.43
CA TRP A 68 21.12 -23.20 15.24
C TRP A 68 20.06 -22.14 15.54
N LEU A 69 18.79 -22.39 15.16
CA LEU A 69 17.68 -21.46 15.38
C LEU A 69 17.32 -21.41 16.86
N ASP A 70 17.34 -22.55 17.58
CA ASP A 70 17.17 -22.58 19.03
C ASP A 70 18.14 -21.63 19.73
N ILE A 71 19.44 -21.71 19.39
CA ILE A 71 20.50 -20.87 19.96
C ILE A 71 20.23 -19.37 19.68
N ILE A 72 19.82 -19.04 18.46
CA ILE A 72 19.55 -17.66 18.09
C ILE A 72 18.36 -17.09 18.88
N LEU A 73 17.26 -17.83 18.97
CA LEU A 73 16.06 -17.41 19.69
C LEU A 73 16.35 -17.24 21.18
N ASP A 74 17.07 -18.17 21.79
CA ASP A 74 17.46 -18.09 23.21
C ASP A 74 18.36 -16.87 23.48
N LYS A 75 19.36 -16.61 22.63
CA LYS A 75 20.27 -15.46 22.78
C LYS A 75 19.52 -14.13 22.61
N LEU A 76 18.65 -14.01 21.60
CA LEU A 76 17.84 -12.81 21.41
C LEU A 76 16.91 -12.57 22.60
N TYR A 77 16.23 -13.61 23.08
CA TYR A 77 15.36 -13.51 24.26
C TYR A 77 16.11 -13.09 25.52
N ALA A 78 17.28 -13.67 25.76
CA ALA A 78 18.13 -13.31 26.92
C ALA A 78 18.59 -11.84 26.85
N ALA A 79 18.70 -11.28 25.65
CA ALA A 79 19.03 -9.87 25.42
C ALA A 79 17.80 -8.92 25.47
N GLY A 80 16.58 -9.45 25.72
CA GLY A 80 15.35 -8.67 25.73
C GLY A 80 14.81 -8.34 24.33
N ILE A 81 15.24 -9.07 23.30
CA ILE A 81 14.85 -8.88 21.91
C ILE A 81 13.88 -10.00 21.52
N HIS A 82 12.72 -9.61 21.07
CA HIS A 82 11.69 -10.53 20.57
C HIS A 82 11.88 -10.84 19.08
N VAL A 83 11.08 -11.78 18.57
CA VAL A 83 11.23 -12.29 17.19
C VAL A 83 9.88 -12.38 16.49
N PHE A 84 9.81 -11.87 15.26
CA PHE A 84 8.90 -12.38 14.25
C PHE A 84 9.59 -13.56 13.57
N LEU A 85 9.06 -14.76 13.81
CA LEU A 85 9.64 -15.97 13.21
C LEU A 85 8.99 -16.22 11.86
N ALA A 86 9.84 -16.36 10.82
CA ALA A 86 9.32 -16.51 9.47
C ALA A 86 9.09 -17.99 9.10
N THR A 87 8.08 -18.22 8.22
CA THR A 87 8.00 -19.46 7.43
C THR A 87 8.87 -19.29 6.19
N PRO A 88 9.71 -20.29 5.82
CA PRO A 88 10.79 -20.08 4.86
C PRO A 88 10.38 -20.29 3.39
N SER A 89 9.11 -20.29 3.08
CA SER A 89 8.55 -20.68 1.78
C SER A 89 8.89 -19.75 0.61
N GLY A 90 9.35 -18.52 0.90
CA GLY A 90 9.78 -17.59 -0.15
C GLY A 90 10.93 -18.09 -1.02
N ALA A 91 11.79 -18.98 -0.51
CA ALA A 91 12.90 -19.60 -1.23
C ALA A 91 13.04 -21.07 -0.86
N ARG A 92 12.93 -21.95 -1.84
CA ARG A 92 12.98 -23.40 -1.63
C ARG A 92 14.39 -23.98 -1.76
N PRO A 93 14.68 -25.12 -1.11
CA PRO A 93 15.95 -25.82 -1.27
C PRO A 93 16.16 -26.38 -2.70
N ALA A 94 17.42 -26.51 -3.11
CA ALA A 94 17.79 -26.98 -4.45
C ALA A 94 17.34 -28.44 -4.67
N TRP A 95 17.41 -29.29 -3.65
CA TRP A 95 16.97 -30.70 -3.75
C TRP A 95 15.50 -30.81 -4.16
N MET A 96 14.64 -29.88 -3.71
CA MET A 96 13.22 -29.86 -4.05
C MET A 96 13.00 -29.58 -5.53
N SER A 97 13.69 -28.58 -6.09
CA SER A 97 13.61 -28.28 -7.52
C SER A 97 14.13 -29.43 -8.40
N GLN A 98 15.19 -30.12 -7.97
CA GLN A 98 15.78 -31.22 -8.68
C GLN A 98 14.87 -32.46 -8.66
N ARG A 99 14.33 -32.81 -7.50
CA ARG A 99 13.52 -34.02 -7.31
C ARG A 99 12.10 -33.88 -7.83
N TYR A 100 11.56 -32.68 -7.76
CA TYR A 100 10.16 -32.35 -8.06
C TYR A 100 10.03 -31.18 -9.02
N PRO A 101 10.37 -31.32 -10.33
CA PRO A 101 10.31 -30.21 -11.28
C PRO A 101 8.95 -29.52 -11.38
N GLN A 102 7.86 -30.19 -11.02
CA GLN A 102 6.51 -29.63 -10.99
C GLN A 102 6.31 -28.53 -9.93
N VAL A 103 7.28 -28.32 -9.04
CA VAL A 103 7.25 -27.17 -8.13
C VAL A 103 7.71 -25.88 -8.80
N LEU A 104 8.36 -25.98 -9.96
CA LEU A 104 8.88 -24.82 -10.67
C LEU A 104 7.73 -24.00 -11.25
N ARG A 105 7.85 -22.69 -11.13
CA ARG A 105 6.93 -21.75 -11.77
C ARG A 105 7.05 -21.85 -13.30
N VAL A 106 5.93 -21.71 -13.99
CA VAL A 106 5.89 -21.53 -15.44
C VAL A 106 5.48 -20.09 -15.75
N GLY A 107 6.28 -19.42 -16.54
CA GLY A 107 6.02 -18.03 -16.93
C GLY A 107 4.82 -17.89 -17.88
N ARG A 108 4.44 -16.66 -18.14
CA ARG A 108 3.37 -16.28 -19.08
C ARG A 108 3.64 -16.76 -20.51
N ASP A 109 4.91 -16.86 -20.87
CA ASP A 109 5.43 -17.44 -22.12
C ASP A 109 5.39 -18.97 -22.18
N ARG A 110 4.85 -19.63 -21.14
CA ARG A 110 4.79 -21.09 -20.98
C ARG A 110 6.17 -21.74 -20.77
N VAL A 111 7.20 -20.97 -20.41
CA VAL A 111 8.53 -21.48 -20.15
C VAL A 111 8.69 -21.76 -18.65
N PRO A 112 9.09 -22.99 -18.25
CA PRO A 112 9.40 -23.31 -16.87
C PRO A 112 10.64 -22.53 -16.39
N ALA A 113 10.54 -21.95 -15.19
CA ALA A 113 11.67 -21.34 -14.53
C ALA A 113 12.65 -22.42 -14.03
N LEU A 114 13.93 -22.07 -13.97
CA LEU A 114 14.95 -22.93 -13.37
C LEU A 114 15.04 -22.71 -11.85
N HIS A 115 15.80 -23.54 -11.15
CA HIS A 115 16.12 -23.31 -9.75
C HIS A 115 16.90 -22.01 -9.59
N GLY A 116 16.57 -21.25 -8.54
CA GLY A 116 17.19 -19.97 -8.19
C GLY A 116 16.15 -18.85 -8.13
N GLY A 117 16.56 -17.71 -7.58
CA GLY A 117 15.63 -16.64 -7.24
C GLY A 117 14.68 -17.02 -6.11
N ARG A 118 13.92 -16.05 -5.63
CA ARG A 118 12.83 -16.21 -4.66
C ARG A 118 11.49 -16.19 -5.40
N HIS A 119 10.40 -16.72 -4.75
CA HIS A 119 9.04 -16.82 -5.33
C HIS A 119 8.99 -17.53 -6.69
N ASN A 120 9.93 -18.42 -6.97
CA ASN A 120 10.05 -19.13 -8.23
C ASN A 120 9.42 -20.53 -8.14
N HIS A 121 8.23 -20.61 -7.54
CA HIS A 121 7.50 -21.87 -7.30
C HIS A 121 6.03 -21.74 -7.71
N CYS A 122 5.40 -22.90 -7.93
CA CYS A 122 3.98 -23.02 -8.22
C CYS A 122 3.17 -23.22 -6.93
N MET A 123 2.33 -22.26 -6.55
CA MET A 123 1.46 -22.35 -5.38
C MET A 123 0.36 -23.41 -5.50
N SER A 124 0.10 -23.90 -6.72
CA SER A 124 -0.83 -25.00 -6.98
C SER A 124 -0.18 -26.37 -6.89
N SER A 125 1.16 -26.47 -6.83
CA SER A 125 1.87 -27.76 -6.78
C SER A 125 1.52 -28.51 -5.49
N PRO A 126 0.96 -29.74 -5.59
CA PRO A 126 0.66 -30.54 -4.41
C PRO A 126 1.90 -30.83 -3.57
N VAL A 127 3.04 -31.10 -4.20
CA VAL A 127 4.30 -31.35 -3.51
C VAL A 127 4.77 -30.10 -2.76
N TYR A 128 4.71 -28.93 -3.39
CA TYR A 128 5.12 -27.70 -2.72
C TYR A 128 4.26 -27.42 -1.49
N ARG A 129 2.94 -27.61 -1.62
CA ARG A 129 1.99 -27.48 -0.50
C ARG A 129 2.25 -28.48 0.61
N GLU A 130 2.53 -29.75 0.27
CA GLU A 130 2.89 -30.77 1.27
C GLU A 130 4.14 -30.38 2.05
N LYS A 131 5.20 -29.94 1.34
CA LYS A 131 6.47 -29.60 1.97
C LYS A 131 6.37 -28.31 2.81
N THR A 132 5.64 -27.31 2.35
CA THR A 132 5.37 -26.11 3.17
C THR A 132 4.55 -26.44 4.41
N LEU A 133 3.54 -27.29 4.30
CA LEU A 133 2.77 -27.74 5.44
C LEU A 133 3.67 -28.46 6.48
N GLN A 134 4.54 -29.35 6.01
CA GLN A 134 5.45 -30.12 6.84
C GLN A 134 6.41 -29.21 7.62
N ILE A 135 7.13 -28.31 6.93
CA ILE A 135 8.10 -27.43 7.60
C ILE A 135 7.41 -26.46 8.56
N ASN A 136 6.26 -25.91 8.17
CA ASN A 136 5.51 -24.96 9.00
C ASN A 136 4.93 -25.65 10.25
N THR A 137 4.49 -26.91 10.13
CA THR A 137 4.05 -27.72 11.29
C THR A 137 5.19 -27.91 12.29
N LEU A 138 6.37 -28.32 11.80
CA LEU A 138 7.54 -28.55 12.67
C LEU A 138 8.01 -27.24 13.36
N LEU A 139 8.01 -26.13 12.63
CA LEU A 139 8.31 -24.80 13.21
C LEU A 139 7.27 -24.41 14.26
N ALA A 140 5.99 -24.64 13.97
CA ALA A 140 4.89 -24.32 14.88
C ALA A 140 4.96 -25.16 16.19
N GLU A 141 5.13 -26.47 16.07
CA GLU A 141 5.26 -27.37 17.23
C GLU A 141 6.43 -26.99 18.13
N ARG A 142 7.56 -26.58 17.52
CA ARG A 142 8.76 -26.24 18.25
C ARG A 142 8.74 -24.85 18.88
N TYR A 143 8.21 -23.85 18.17
CA TYR A 143 8.44 -22.44 18.53
C TYR A 143 7.20 -21.65 18.92
N SER A 144 5.97 -22.17 18.75
CA SER A 144 4.76 -21.43 19.09
C SER A 144 4.64 -21.06 20.58
N SER A 145 5.37 -21.74 21.46
CA SER A 145 5.43 -21.44 22.90
C SER A 145 6.72 -20.76 23.31
N HIS A 146 7.64 -20.51 22.37
CA HIS A 146 8.93 -19.90 22.69
C HIS A 146 8.75 -18.46 23.15
N PRO A 147 9.34 -18.04 24.29
CA PRO A 147 9.05 -16.72 24.86
C PRO A 147 9.53 -15.54 24.01
N ALA A 148 10.51 -15.74 23.13
CA ALA A 148 10.96 -14.71 22.18
C ALA A 148 9.93 -14.42 21.09
N VAL A 149 9.13 -15.41 20.68
CA VAL A 149 8.25 -15.27 19.50
C VAL A 149 7.05 -14.39 19.83
N LEU A 150 6.89 -13.31 19.06
CA LEU A 150 5.76 -12.37 19.13
C LEU A 150 4.68 -12.68 18.10
N GLY A 151 5.05 -13.25 16.99
CA GLY A 151 4.16 -13.54 15.87
C GLY A 151 4.90 -14.22 14.72
N TRP A 152 4.16 -14.61 13.72
CA TRP A 152 4.67 -15.28 12.54
C TRP A 152 4.74 -14.32 11.35
N HIS A 153 5.88 -14.32 10.67
CA HIS A 153 6.07 -13.72 9.35
C HIS A 153 5.89 -14.81 8.30
N ILE A 154 4.77 -14.82 7.60
CA ILE A 154 4.42 -15.87 6.64
C ILE A 154 5.11 -15.59 5.32
N SER A 155 6.00 -16.51 4.87
CA SER A 155 6.75 -16.32 3.63
C SER A 155 7.52 -14.99 3.60
N ASN A 156 7.47 -14.29 2.50
CA ASN A 156 7.97 -12.92 2.31
C ASN A 156 7.46 -12.38 0.99
N GLU A 157 6.86 -11.18 0.93
CA GLU A 157 6.51 -10.48 -0.30
C GLU A 157 5.95 -11.40 -1.39
N TYR A 158 4.82 -12.06 -1.14
CA TYR A 158 4.22 -12.95 -2.14
C TYR A 158 4.16 -12.29 -3.51
N GLY A 159 4.46 -13.02 -4.56
CA GLY A 159 4.45 -12.48 -5.90
C GLY A 159 4.55 -13.50 -7.01
N GLY A 160 4.23 -12.99 -8.21
CA GLY A 160 4.33 -13.70 -9.47
C GLY A 160 3.20 -14.67 -9.74
N GLU A 161 2.94 -14.85 -11.02
CA GLU A 161 1.94 -15.73 -11.60
C GLU A 161 2.56 -17.03 -12.06
N CYS A 162 1.79 -18.12 -12.05
CA CYS A 162 2.22 -19.41 -12.58
C CYS A 162 1.20 -19.95 -13.59
N HIS A 163 1.65 -20.21 -14.78
CA HIS A 163 0.84 -20.62 -15.93
C HIS A 163 1.01 -22.11 -16.30
N CYS A 164 1.43 -22.98 -15.35
CA CYS A 164 1.55 -24.42 -15.57
C CYS A 164 0.17 -25.09 -15.65
N ASP A 165 0.15 -26.36 -16.11
CA ASP A 165 -1.10 -27.12 -16.26
C ASP A 165 -1.92 -27.23 -14.97
N LEU A 166 -1.27 -27.28 -13.79
CA LEU A 166 -1.96 -27.30 -12.51
C LEU A 166 -2.74 -25.98 -12.29
N CYS A 167 -2.10 -24.86 -12.59
CA CYS A 167 -2.73 -23.54 -12.48
C CYS A 167 -3.83 -23.34 -13.53
N GLN A 168 -3.61 -23.80 -14.77
CA GLN A 168 -4.63 -23.79 -15.84
C GLN A 168 -5.89 -24.55 -15.41
N ASN A 169 -5.73 -25.75 -14.85
CA ASN A 169 -6.86 -26.55 -14.38
C ASN A 169 -7.59 -25.89 -13.20
N ARG A 170 -6.86 -25.36 -12.21
CA ARG A 170 -7.46 -24.63 -11.10
C ARG A 170 -8.18 -23.34 -11.55
N PHE A 171 -7.65 -22.67 -12.57
CA PHE A 171 -8.31 -21.50 -13.15
C PHE A 171 -9.65 -21.88 -13.79
N ARG A 172 -9.69 -22.94 -14.59
CA ARG A 172 -10.95 -23.45 -15.17
C ARG A 172 -11.97 -23.84 -14.11
N ASP A 173 -11.53 -24.49 -13.04
CA ASP A 173 -12.42 -24.84 -11.93
C ASP A 173 -12.93 -23.61 -11.17
N TRP A 174 -12.10 -22.59 -10.99
CA TRP A 174 -12.49 -21.31 -10.43
C TRP A 174 -13.52 -20.58 -11.32
N LEU A 175 -13.33 -20.59 -12.64
CA LEU A 175 -14.26 -20.04 -13.61
C LEU A 175 -15.62 -20.76 -13.58
N LYS A 176 -15.60 -22.11 -13.51
CA LYS A 176 -16.86 -22.90 -13.37
C LYS A 176 -17.60 -22.54 -12.10
N ALA A 177 -16.90 -22.34 -10.99
CA ALA A 177 -17.51 -21.92 -9.73
C ALA A 177 -18.12 -20.51 -9.82
N ARG A 178 -17.46 -19.60 -10.53
CA ARG A 178 -17.90 -18.20 -10.70
C ARG A 178 -19.09 -18.08 -11.66
N TYR A 179 -19.00 -18.68 -12.83
CA TYR A 179 -19.98 -18.47 -13.91
C TYR A 179 -21.04 -19.56 -14.03
N GLN A 180 -20.83 -20.73 -13.45
CA GLN A 180 -21.70 -21.91 -13.49
C GLN A 180 -21.83 -22.53 -14.90
N THR A 181 -22.03 -21.74 -15.95
CA THR A 181 -22.15 -22.18 -17.35
C THR A 181 -21.20 -21.43 -18.26
N LEU A 182 -20.82 -22.05 -19.39
CA LEU A 182 -20.05 -21.41 -20.43
C LEU A 182 -20.81 -20.25 -21.10
N GLU A 183 -22.12 -20.34 -21.16
CA GLU A 183 -22.95 -19.28 -21.71
C GLU A 183 -22.83 -18.00 -20.88
N ASN A 184 -22.92 -18.11 -19.54
CA ASN A 184 -22.73 -16.97 -18.65
C ASN A 184 -21.31 -16.37 -18.78
N LEU A 185 -20.27 -17.22 -18.87
CA LEU A 185 -18.92 -16.77 -19.08
C LEU A 185 -18.77 -16.04 -20.42
N ASN A 186 -19.27 -16.63 -21.51
CA ASN A 186 -19.17 -16.06 -22.84
C ASN A 186 -19.90 -14.69 -22.92
N GLN A 187 -21.03 -14.55 -22.23
CA GLN A 187 -21.72 -13.27 -22.13
C GLN A 187 -20.92 -12.24 -21.32
N ALA A 188 -20.37 -12.64 -20.16
CA ALA A 188 -19.59 -11.75 -19.31
C ALA A 188 -18.29 -11.30 -19.98
N TRP A 189 -17.63 -12.15 -20.74
CA TRP A 189 -16.39 -11.83 -21.43
C TRP A 189 -16.59 -11.22 -22.82
N TRP A 190 -17.84 -11.09 -23.27
CA TRP A 190 -18.17 -10.65 -24.62
C TRP A 190 -17.42 -11.42 -25.72
N SER A 191 -17.25 -12.71 -25.54
CA SER A 191 -16.42 -13.60 -26.36
C SER A 191 -16.92 -13.77 -27.78
N THR A 192 -18.10 -13.28 -28.11
CA THR A 192 -18.61 -13.23 -29.49
C THR A 192 -17.77 -12.30 -30.40
N PHE A 193 -17.07 -11.32 -29.81
CA PHE A 193 -16.17 -10.46 -30.55
C PHE A 193 -14.97 -11.25 -31.09
N TRP A 194 -14.62 -11.06 -32.34
CA TRP A 194 -13.59 -11.82 -33.07
C TRP A 194 -13.71 -13.35 -32.99
N SER A 195 -14.93 -13.86 -32.78
CA SER A 195 -15.19 -15.32 -32.76
C SER A 195 -14.48 -16.09 -31.64
N HIS A 196 -14.31 -15.48 -30.47
CA HIS A 196 -13.68 -16.07 -29.30
C HIS A 196 -14.62 -16.96 -28.45
N THR A 197 -15.86 -17.19 -28.88
CA THR A 197 -16.84 -17.95 -28.10
C THR A 197 -16.34 -19.34 -27.77
N TYR A 198 -16.25 -19.65 -26.49
CA TYR A 198 -15.85 -20.94 -25.96
C TYR A 198 -17.03 -21.93 -25.97
N THR A 199 -16.79 -23.15 -26.39
CA THR A 199 -17.78 -24.24 -26.43
C THR A 199 -17.45 -25.38 -25.49
N ASP A 200 -16.25 -25.37 -24.92
CA ASP A 200 -15.80 -26.31 -23.89
C ASP A 200 -14.83 -25.61 -22.93
N TRP A 201 -14.91 -25.92 -21.65
CA TRP A 201 -14.06 -25.33 -20.60
C TRP A 201 -12.56 -25.57 -20.86
N SER A 202 -12.21 -26.72 -21.50
CA SER A 202 -10.83 -27.06 -21.80
C SER A 202 -10.16 -26.14 -22.83
N GLN A 203 -10.96 -25.38 -23.59
CA GLN A 203 -10.46 -24.39 -24.56
C GLN A 203 -9.93 -23.10 -23.91
N ILE A 204 -10.28 -22.87 -22.62
CA ILE A 204 -9.87 -21.66 -21.93
C ILE A 204 -8.46 -21.84 -21.39
N GLU A 205 -7.57 -20.94 -21.77
CA GLU A 205 -6.21 -20.83 -21.25
C GLU A 205 -5.99 -19.44 -20.60
N SER A 206 -5.05 -19.36 -19.67
CA SER A 206 -4.65 -18.07 -19.09
C SER A 206 -4.02 -17.16 -20.14
N PRO A 207 -4.07 -15.83 -19.98
CA PRO A 207 -3.48 -14.87 -20.90
C PRO A 207 -2.01 -15.20 -21.22
N ALA A 208 -1.59 -15.05 -22.47
CA ALA A 208 -0.23 -15.34 -22.91
C ALA A 208 0.17 -14.44 -24.10
N PRO A 209 1.45 -14.03 -24.23
CA PRO A 209 1.91 -13.21 -25.35
C PRO A 209 1.72 -13.87 -26.72
N GLN A 210 1.69 -15.21 -26.76
CA GLN A 210 1.48 -16.00 -27.98
C GLN A 210 0.03 -16.45 -28.17
N GLY A 211 -0.84 -16.11 -27.22
CA GLY A 211 -2.24 -16.52 -27.17
C GLY A 211 -3.19 -15.34 -27.15
N GLU A 212 -4.29 -15.51 -26.44
CA GLU A 212 -5.30 -14.46 -26.32
C GLU A 212 -4.97 -13.47 -25.21
N MET A 213 -5.02 -12.19 -25.55
CA MET A 213 -4.87 -11.09 -24.62
C MET A 213 -5.89 -9.97 -24.81
N SER A 214 -6.76 -10.08 -25.83
CA SER A 214 -7.75 -9.04 -26.15
C SER A 214 -9.10 -9.26 -25.47
N ILE A 215 -9.29 -10.37 -24.76
CA ILE A 215 -10.49 -10.61 -23.96
C ILE A 215 -10.25 -10.03 -22.58
N HIS A 216 -10.70 -8.80 -22.32
CA HIS A 216 -10.48 -8.11 -21.07
C HIS A 216 -11.07 -8.87 -19.85
N GLY A 217 -12.24 -9.50 -20.02
CA GLY A 217 -12.82 -10.35 -18.98
C GLY A 217 -11.94 -11.54 -18.59
N LEU A 218 -11.20 -12.14 -19.55
CA LEU A 218 -10.21 -13.19 -19.28
C LEU A 218 -9.03 -12.65 -18.46
N ASN A 219 -8.49 -11.48 -18.85
CA ASN A 219 -7.37 -10.85 -18.15
C ASN A 219 -7.75 -10.51 -16.70
N LEU A 220 -8.90 -9.88 -16.50
CA LEU A 220 -9.41 -9.55 -15.16
C LEU A 220 -9.62 -10.79 -14.31
N ASP A 221 -10.23 -11.84 -14.85
CA ASP A 221 -10.49 -13.05 -14.10
C ASP A 221 -9.22 -13.85 -13.81
N TRP A 222 -8.20 -13.72 -14.65
CA TRP A 222 -6.89 -14.27 -14.34
C TRP A 222 -6.25 -13.57 -13.12
N HIS A 223 -6.29 -12.25 -13.04
CA HIS A 223 -5.81 -11.50 -11.88
C HIS A 223 -6.61 -11.81 -10.61
N ARG A 224 -7.94 -11.93 -10.71
CA ARG A 224 -8.81 -12.35 -9.61
C ARG A 224 -8.50 -13.76 -9.13
N PHE A 225 -8.28 -14.68 -10.07
CA PHE A 225 -7.84 -16.04 -9.76
C PHE A 225 -6.48 -16.06 -9.09
N ASN A 226 -5.52 -15.29 -9.58
CA ASN A 226 -4.19 -15.20 -8.96
C ASN A 226 -4.29 -14.66 -7.52
N THR A 227 -5.11 -13.66 -7.28
CA THR A 227 -5.40 -13.16 -5.92
C THR A 227 -5.98 -14.26 -5.03
N ALA A 228 -6.97 -15.00 -5.52
CA ALA A 228 -7.58 -16.11 -4.79
C ALA A 228 -6.55 -17.22 -4.50
N GLN A 229 -5.66 -17.52 -5.45
CA GLN A 229 -4.61 -18.52 -5.30
C GLN A 229 -3.56 -18.13 -4.26
N VAL A 230 -3.08 -16.88 -4.28
CA VAL A 230 -2.13 -16.34 -3.29
C VAL A 230 -2.76 -16.37 -1.90
N THR A 231 -4.00 -15.92 -1.77
CA THR A 231 -4.72 -15.90 -0.49
C THR A 231 -4.96 -17.31 0.05
N ASP A 232 -5.34 -18.26 -0.80
CA ASP A 232 -5.52 -19.67 -0.43
C ASP A 232 -4.19 -20.31 0.01
N PHE A 233 -3.10 -20.01 -0.69
CA PHE A 233 -1.78 -20.50 -0.30
C PHE A 233 -1.29 -19.89 1.01
N CYS A 234 -1.50 -18.61 1.25
CA CYS A 234 -1.20 -17.94 2.52
C CYS A 234 -1.99 -18.59 3.68
N ARG A 235 -3.30 -18.83 3.49
CA ARG A 235 -4.13 -19.54 4.49
C ARG A 235 -3.63 -20.96 4.75
N HIS A 236 -3.17 -21.67 3.71
CA HIS A 236 -2.56 -22.99 3.84
C HIS A 236 -1.30 -22.96 4.71
N GLU A 237 -0.44 -21.97 4.56
CA GLU A 237 0.75 -21.78 5.41
C GLU A 237 0.40 -21.39 6.85
N ILE A 238 -0.65 -20.58 7.05
CA ILE A 238 -1.12 -20.13 8.37
C ILE A 238 -1.76 -21.26 9.19
N ALA A 239 -2.43 -22.19 8.54
CA ALA A 239 -3.24 -23.21 9.20
C ALA A 239 -2.48 -24.01 10.28
N PRO A 240 -1.29 -24.60 10.05
CA PRO A 240 -0.56 -25.32 11.09
C PRO A 240 -0.07 -24.42 12.22
N LEU A 241 0.23 -23.17 11.94
CA LEU A 241 0.69 -22.19 12.93
C LEU A 241 -0.43 -21.86 13.92
N LYS A 242 -1.62 -21.58 13.40
CA LYS A 242 -2.80 -21.30 14.22
C LYS A 242 -3.31 -22.53 14.95
N ALA A 243 -3.15 -23.73 14.39
CA ALA A 243 -3.48 -24.98 15.08
C ALA A 243 -2.58 -25.21 16.31
N ALA A 244 -1.30 -24.86 16.24
CA ALA A 244 -0.36 -24.97 17.36
C ALA A 244 -0.60 -23.88 18.42
N ASN A 245 -0.82 -22.63 18.00
CA ASN A 245 -1.12 -21.52 18.92
C ASN A 245 -1.96 -20.45 18.22
N ALA A 246 -3.26 -20.49 18.39
CA ALA A 246 -4.20 -19.55 17.80
C ALA A 246 -3.99 -18.08 18.24
N SER A 247 -3.36 -17.85 19.40
CA SER A 247 -3.15 -16.50 19.95
C SER A 247 -1.95 -15.76 19.35
N LEU A 248 -0.99 -16.46 18.74
CA LEU A 248 0.12 -15.80 18.07
C LEU A 248 -0.36 -15.15 16.78
N PRO A 249 -0.15 -13.83 16.60
CA PRO A 249 -0.57 -13.14 15.40
C PRO A 249 0.28 -13.51 14.18
N VAL A 250 -0.34 -13.41 13.00
CA VAL A 250 0.30 -13.73 11.73
C VAL A 250 0.23 -12.52 10.78
N THR A 251 1.30 -12.33 10.00
CA THR A 251 1.38 -11.34 8.94
C THR A 251 2.22 -11.86 7.78
N THR A 252 2.12 -11.22 6.63
CA THR A 252 3.13 -11.23 5.57
C THR A 252 3.40 -9.80 5.16
N ASN A 253 4.61 -9.49 4.70
CA ASN A 253 4.95 -8.15 4.27
C ASN A 253 4.43 -7.86 2.86
N PHE A 254 3.75 -6.73 2.72
CA PHE A 254 3.34 -6.18 1.44
C PHE A 254 4.45 -5.30 0.87
N MET A 255 4.47 -5.18 -0.45
CA MET A 255 5.30 -4.22 -1.19
C MET A 255 4.52 -2.92 -1.44
N GLU A 256 5.07 -2.00 -2.21
CA GLU A 256 4.32 -0.86 -2.75
C GLU A 256 3.07 -1.35 -3.53
N TYR A 257 2.42 -0.53 -4.36
CA TYR A 257 1.24 -0.99 -5.12
C TYR A 257 1.58 -2.12 -6.09
N PHE A 258 1.70 -3.33 -5.53
CA PHE A 258 2.02 -4.51 -6.31
C PHE A 258 0.86 -4.87 -7.25
N TYR A 259 1.21 -5.27 -8.47
CA TYR A 259 0.22 -5.41 -9.54
C TYR A 259 -0.48 -6.76 -9.55
N ASP A 260 0.21 -7.84 -9.13
CA ASP A 260 -0.19 -9.21 -9.42
C ASP A 260 -1.41 -9.70 -8.64
N TYR A 261 -1.74 -9.08 -7.50
CA TYR A 261 -2.89 -9.48 -6.68
C TYR A 261 -3.46 -8.33 -5.85
N ASP A 262 -4.70 -8.51 -5.40
CA ASP A 262 -5.45 -7.54 -4.61
C ASP A 262 -5.10 -7.69 -3.11
N TYR A 263 -4.56 -6.63 -2.53
CA TYR A 263 -4.17 -6.57 -1.12
C TYR A 263 -5.35 -6.68 -0.14
N TRP A 264 -6.51 -6.20 -0.53
CA TRP A 264 -7.70 -6.25 0.33
C TRP A 264 -8.10 -7.68 0.64
N GLN A 265 -8.07 -8.57 -0.37
CA GLN A 265 -8.40 -9.99 -0.17
C GLN A 265 -7.31 -10.71 0.64
N LEU A 266 -6.03 -10.48 0.37
CA LEU A 266 -4.96 -11.11 1.15
C LEU A 266 -4.96 -10.64 2.60
N ALA A 267 -5.23 -9.35 2.84
CA ALA A 267 -5.32 -8.77 4.18
C ALA A 267 -6.34 -9.46 5.09
N GLU A 268 -7.41 -10.04 4.53
CA GLU A 268 -8.39 -10.80 5.30
C GLU A 268 -7.79 -12.00 6.04
N ALA A 269 -6.78 -12.65 5.45
CA ALA A 269 -6.13 -13.81 6.02
C ALA A 269 -5.17 -13.47 7.19
N LEU A 270 -4.82 -12.21 7.36
CA LEU A 270 -3.79 -11.74 8.29
C LEU A 270 -4.40 -11.13 9.56
N ASP A 271 -3.70 -11.21 10.69
CA ASP A 271 -4.12 -10.55 11.94
C ASP A 271 -3.75 -9.06 11.97
N PHE A 272 -2.66 -8.69 11.30
CA PHE A 272 -2.19 -7.31 11.15
C PHE A 272 -1.44 -7.16 9.82
N ILE A 273 -1.31 -5.93 9.37
CA ILE A 273 -0.58 -5.59 8.14
C ILE A 273 0.87 -5.31 8.47
N SER A 274 1.76 -5.80 7.63
CA SER A 274 3.15 -5.34 7.55
C SER A 274 3.51 -5.03 6.09
N TRP A 275 4.47 -4.12 5.87
CA TRP A 275 4.88 -3.77 4.53
C TRP A 275 6.28 -3.19 4.47
N ASP A 276 6.81 -3.09 3.25
CA ASP A 276 8.19 -2.73 2.94
C ASP A 276 8.23 -1.43 2.15
N SER A 277 8.96 -0.45 2.69
CA SER A 277 8.99 0.91 2.13
C SER A 277 10.42 1.34 1.78
N TYR A 278 10.64 1.55 0.49
CA TYR A 278 11.95 1.91 -0.04
C TYR A 278 11.94 3.20 -0.91
N PRO A 279 11.47 4.34 -0.37
CA PRO A 279 11.39 5.58 -1.15
C PRO A 279 12.77 6.04 -1.63
N MET A 280 12.84 6.45 -2.90
CA MET A 280 14.06 6.88 -3.56
C MET A 280 14.44 8.32 -3.21
N TRP A 281 14.69 8.60 -1.92
CA TRP A 281 15.05 9.93 -1.44
C TRP A 281 16.23 10.52 -2.21
N HIS A 282 16.16 11.81 -2.48
CA HIS A 282 17.18 12.61 -3.16
C HIS A 282 17.46 12.22 -4.62
N ARG A 283 16.65 11.36 -5.21
CA ARG A 283 16.72 11.05 -6.63
C ARG A 283 16.24 12.24 -7.47
N ASP A 284 15.07 12.72 -7.17
CA ASP A 284 14.41 13.84 -7.84
C ASP A 284 14.59 15.14 -7.04
N LYS A 285 14.18 16.27 -7.62
CA LYS A 285 14.30 17.57 -6.95
C LYS A 285 13.14 17.86 -5.97
N ASP A 286 12.01 17.18 -6.12
CA ASP A 286 10.80 17.40 -5.30
C ASP A 286 10.64 16.29 -4.25
N GLU A 287 11.38 16.45 -3.14
CA GLU A 287 11.24 15.53 -1.98
C GLU A 287 9.83 15.55 -1.39
N THR A 288 9.11 16.65 -1.51
CA THR A 288 7.75 16.77 -0.99
C THR A 288 6.78 15.90 -1.78
N ALA A 289 6.96 15.80 -3.10
CA ALA A 289 6.16 14.90 -3.93
C ALA A 289 6.41 13.43 -3.57
N LEU A 290 7.67 13.03 -3.39
CA LEU A 290 8.00 11.68 -2.95
C LEU A 290 7.45 11.38 -1.55
N ALA A 291 7.57 12.33 -0.62
CA ALA A 291 7.00 12.21 0.73
C ALA A 291 5.48 12.03 0.70
N CYS A 292 4.78 12.77 -0.16
CA CYS A 292 3.34 12.63 -0.36
C CYS A 292 2.97 11.25 -0.91
N TYR A 293 3.73 10.75 -1.86
CA TYR A 293 3.54 9.41 -2.43
C TYR A 293 3.71 8.33 -1.37
N THR A 294 4.78 8.40 -0.60
CA THR A 294 5.07 7.48 0.50
C THR A 294 4.00 7.53 1.60
N ALA A 295 3.51 8.73 1.92
CA ALA A 295 2.42 8.93 2.89
C ALA A 295 1.13 8.22 2.46
N MET A 296 0.77 8.31 1.17
CA MET A 296 -0.39 7.63 0.61
C MET A 296 -0.29 6.11 0.74
N TYR A 297 0.90 5.52 0.52
CA TYR A 297 1.12 4.09 0.76
C TYR A 297 0.95 3.71 2.23
N HIS A 298 1.52 4.48 3.15
CA HIS A 298 1.33 4.25 4.58
C HIS A 298 -0.15 4.29 4.98
N ASP A 299 -0.90 5.27 4.47
CA ASP A 299 -2.33 5.41 4.75
C ASP A 299 -3.14 4.26 4.14
N MET A 300 -2.75 3.73 2.97
CA MET A 300 -3.37 2.53 2.39
C MET A 300 -3.14 1.32 3.30
N MET A 301 -1.90 1.07 3.73
CA MET A 301 -1.59 -0.07 4.60
C MET A 301 -2.35 0.00 5.93
N ARG A 302 -2.49 1.19 6.50
CA ARG A 302 -3.35 1.40 7.67
C ARG A 302 -4.81 1.09 7.37
N SER A 303 -5.30 1.47 6.21
CA SER A 303 -6.71 1.31 5.83
C SER A 303 -7.10 -0.15 5.59
N LEU A 304 -6.17 -1.01 5.13
CA LEU A 304 -6.42 -2.45 4.87
C LEU A 304 -7.03 -3.21 6.07
N LYS A 305 -6.83 -2.75 7.29
CA LYS A 305 -7.40 -3.33 8.52
C LYS A 305 -8.22 -2.31 9.33
N GLY A 306 -8.97 -1.43 8.64
CA GLY A 306 -9.89 -0.49 9.29
C GLY A 306 -9.20 0.48 10.25
N GLY A 307 -8.04 0.97 9.90
CA GLY A 307 -7.27 1.94 10.69
C GLY A 307 -6.40 1.32 11.78
N LYS A 308 -6.34 -0.02 11.90
CA LYS A 308 -5.43 -0.71 12.82
C LYS A 308 -3.98 -0.37 12.49
N PRO A 309 -3.13 -0.10 13.49
CA PRO A 309 -1.71 0.14 13.24
C PRO A 309 -1.05 -1.00 12.47
N PHE A 310 -0.16 -0.64 11.55
CA PHE A 310 0.64 -1.59 10.76
C PHE A 310 2.07 -1.67 11.28
N VAL A 311 2.81 -2.67 10.78
CA VAL A 311 4.24 -2.85 11.01
C VAL A 311 5.01 -2.45 9.76
N LEU A 312 5.91 -1.48 9.84
CA LEU A 312 6.92 -1.27 8.82
C LEU A 312 7.97 -2.36 8.99
N MET A 313 7.86 -3.42 8.16
CA MET A 313 8.66 -4.63 8.30
C MET A 313 10.03 -4.46 7.68
N GLU A 314 10.10 -3.77 6.54
CA GLU A 314 11.34 -3.48 5.87
C GLU A 314 11.42 -2.01 5.45
N SER A 315 12.60 -1.47 5.58
CA SER A 315 13.05 -0.19 5.02
C SER A 315 14.57 -0.20 4.96
N THR A 316 15.20 0.76 4.31
CA THR A 316 16.67 0.81 4.37
C THR A 316 17.15 2.00 5.16
N PRO A 317 18.08 1.83 6.12
CA PRO A 317 18.72 2.95 6.77
C PRO A 317 19.69 3.69 5.83
N GLY A 318 20.24 2.97 4.83
CA GLY A 318 21.12 3.50 3.79
C GLY A 318 20.46 3.63 2.43
N ALA A 319 21.15 3.15 1.40
CA ALA A 319 20.66 3.09 0.03
C ALA A 319 20.35 1.65 -0.36
N THR A 320 19.33 1.44 -1.18
CA THR A 320 19.07 0.15 -1.85
C THR A 320 20.17 -0.13 -2.88
N ASN A 321 20.15 -1.33 -3.49
CA ASN A 321 21.08 -1.65 -4.58
C ASN A 321 20.37 -2.14 -5.86
N TRP A 322 19.07 -2.34 -5.79
CA TRP A 322 18.24 -2.86 -6.90
C TRP A 322 17.50 -1.77 -7.69
N GLN A 323 17.47 -0.55 -7.19
CA GLN A 323 16.93 0.59 -7.92
C GLN A 323 17.90 1.04 -9.03
N PRO A 324 17.41 1.65 -10.13
CA PRO A 324 18.28 2.12 -11.22
C PRO A 324 19.40 3.09 -10.75
N THR A 325 19.10 3.91 -9.74
CA THR A 325 20.04 4.79 -9.06
C THR A 325 19.65 4.90 -7.60
N SER A 326 20.59 4.58 -6.71
CA SER A 326 20.36 4.66 -5.26
C SER A 326 21.26 5.73 -4.66
N LYS A 327 20.66 6.85 -4.28
CA LYS A 327 21.38 7.94 -3.59
C LYS A 327 21.45 7.68 -2.10
N LEU A 328 22.50 8.17 -1.47
CA LEU A 328 22.61 8.17 -0.01
C LEU A 328 21.56 9.12 0.58
N LYS A 329 20.89 8.68 1.60
CA LYS A 329 20.07 9.57 2.43
C LYS A 329 20.96 10.62 3.08
N LYS A 330 20.57 11.89 2.98
CA LYS A 330 21.25 12.98 3.69
C LYS A 330 21.02 12.85 5.20
N PRO A 331 21.91 13.42 6.04
CA PRO A 331 21.71 13.41 7.49
C PRO A 331 20.30 13.91 7.89
N GLY A 332 19.65 13.18 8.78
CA GLY A 332 18.28 13.46 9.22
C GLY A 332 17.17 12.76 8.40
N MET A 333 17.40 12.49 7.11
CA MET A 333 16.37 11.91 6.24
C MET A 333 15.96 10.50 6.67
N HIS A 334 16.89 9.69 7.20
CA HIS A 334 16.54 8.38 7.72
C HIS A 334 15.53 8.47 8.88
N ILE A 335 15.79 9.37 9.83
CA ILE A 335 14.89 9.59 10.99
C ILE A 335 13.54 10.15 10.51
N LEU A 336 13.57 11.16 9.63
CA LEU A 336 12.35 11.78 9.10
C LEU A 336 11.46 10.76 8.37
N SER A 337 12.05 9.95 7.48
CA SER A 337 11.33 8.91 6.73
C SER A 337 10.74 7.83 7.65
N SER A 338 11.50 7.40 8.66
CA SER A 338 11.03 6.43 9.67
C SER A 338 9.87 6.97 10.52
N LEU A 339 9.98 8.23 10.95
CA LEU A 339 8.93 8.91 11.71
C LEU A 339 7.70 9.22 10.85
N GLN A 340 7.84 9.31 9.52
CA GLN A 340 6.69 9.39 8.61
C GLN A 340 5.82 8.14 8.71
N ALA A 341 6.42 6.96 8.68
CA ALA A 341 5.67 5.71 8.86
C ALA A 341 4.91 5.69 10.21
N VAL A 342 5.59 6.11 11.30
CA VAL A 342 4.95 6.20 12.62
C VAL A 342 3.81 7.23 12.62
N ALA A 343 4.01 8.38 12.01
CA ALA A 343 2.99 9.43 11.89
C ALA A 343 1.72 8.94 11.19
N HIS A 344 1.88 8.11 10.15
CA HIS A 344 0.79 7.55 9.34
C HIS A 344 0.24 6.21 9.87
N GLY A 345 0.67 5.76 11.06
CA GLY A 345 0.04 4.62 11.74
C GLY A 345 0.92 3.41 11.99
N ALA A 346 2.21 3.43 11.68
CA ALA A 346 3.09 2.33 12.04
C ALA A 346 3.33 2.28 13.56
N ASP A 347 3.28 1.07 14.12
CA ASP A 347 3.75 0.81 15.49
C ASP A 347 5.15 0.16 15.50
N SER A 348 5.86 0.25 14.38
CA SER A 348 7.18 -0.35 14.17
C SER A 348 8.01 0.43 13.16
N VAL A 349 9.33 0.36 13.31
CA VAL A 349 10.31 0.66 12.26
C VAL A 349 11.32 -0.47 12.22
N GLN A 350 11.38 -1.18 11.11
CA GLN A 350 12.33 -2.27 10.90
C GLN A 350 13.06 -2.09 9.56
N TYR A 351 14.19 -2.76 9.42
CA TYR A 351 15.12 -2.59 8.32
C TYR A 351 15.41 -3.89 7.59
N PHE A 352 15.54 -3.86 6.29
CA PHE A 352 16.34 -4.81 5.54
C PHE A 352 17.71 -4.19 5.33
N GLN A 353 18.82 -4.66 6.00
CA GLN A 353 18.81 -5.70 7.00
C GLN A 353 19.72 -5.31 8.19
N TRP A 354 19.82 -6.14 9.22
CA TRP A 354 20.70 -5.84 10.36
C TRP A 354 22.17 -5.77 9.91
N ARG A 355 22.71 -6.88 9.39
CA ARG A 355 24.11 -6.98 8.92
C ARG A 355 24.14 -7.20 7.41
N LYS A 356 24.94 -6.39 6.71
CA LYS A 356 25.08 -6.43 5.25
C LYS A 356 25.70 -7.77 4.80
N SER A 357 25.04 -8.44 3.85
CA SER A 357 25.54 -9.69 3.24
C SER A 357 26.91 -9.55 2.60
N ARG A 358 27.72 -10.61 2.67
CA ARG A 358 29.04 -10.67 2.02
C ARG A 358 28.96 -10.92 0.51
N GLY A 359 27.87 -11.52 0.05
CA GLY A 359 27.75 -11.99 -1.32
C GLY A 359 26.33 -11.87 -1.86
N SER A 360 26.12 -12.44 -3.06
CA SER A 360 24.86 -12.43 -3.79
C SER A 360 24.43 -11.04 -4.27
N VAL A 361 23.21 -10.94 -4.78
CA VAL A 361 22.72 -9.73 -5.46
C VAL A 361 22.57 -8.54 -4.52
N GLU A 362 22.33 -8.77 -3.22
CA GLU A 362 22.09 -7.73 -2.22
C GLU A 362 23.31 -7.39 -1.35
N LYS A 363 24.52 -7.79 -1.74
CA LYS A 363 25.75 -7.47 -1.00
C LYS A 363 26.02 -5.97 -0.83
N PHE A 364 25.39 -5.12 -1.61
CA PHE A 364 25.47 -3.66 -1.51
C PHE A 364 24.18 -3.01 -1.00
N HIS A 365 23.17 -3.80 -0.67
CA HIS A 365 21.95 -3.25 -0.03
C HIS A 365 22.29 -2.60 1.30
N GLY A 366 21.63 -1.50 1.63
CA GLY A 366 21.81 -0.80 2.90
C GLY A 366 21.50 -1.73 4.09
N ALA A 367 22.30 -1.58 5.14
CA ALA A 367 22.14 -2.33 6.38
C ALA A 367 22.50 -1.45 7.57
N VAL A 368 22.11 -1.86 8.77
CA VAL A 368 22.49 -1.16 9.99
C VAL A 368 24.00 -1.31 10.24
N VAL A 369 24.50 -2.55 10.15
CA VAL A 369 25.92 -2.86 10.24
C VAL A 369 26.47 -3.15 8.85
N ASP A 370 27.27 -2.21 8.33
CA ASP A 370 27.94 -2.33 7.03
C ASP A 370 29.12 -3.30 7.09
N HIS A 371 29.77 -3.56 5.95
CA HIS A 371 30.96 -4.43 5.82
C HIS A 371 32.12 -4.03 6.74
N VAL A 372 32.16 -2.78 7.23
CA VAL A 372 33.13 -2.35 8.26
C VAL A 372 32.97 -3.12 9.58
N GLY A 373 31.80 -3.70 9.84
CA GLY A 373 31.56 -4.65 10.93
C GLY A 373 31.23 -4.06 12.30
N HIS A 374 31.04 -2.74 12.41
CA HIS A 374 30.65 -2.07 13.65
C HIS A 374 29.57 -1.01 13.42
N ILE A 375 28.88 -0.62 14.50
CA ILE A 375 27.74 0.33 14.42
C ILE A 375 28.20 1.81 14.46
N ASP A 376 29.47 2.11 14.76
CA ASP A 376 29.97 3.48 14.78
C ASP A 376 30.19 4.02 13.36
N THR A 377 29.10 4.16 12.65
CA THR A 377 28.99 4.79 11.32
C THR A 377 27.95 5.90 11.39
N ARG A 378 27.86 6.75 10.36
CA ARG A 378 26.79 7.76 10.30
C ARG A 378 25.40 7.10 10.37
N ILE A 379 25.20 6.04 9.58
CA ILE A 379 23.92 5.29 9.55
C ILE A 379 23.65 4.64 10.91
N GLY A 380 24.61 3.94 11.48
CA GLY A 380 24.45 3.29 12.78
C GLY A 380 24.10 4.30 13.90
N ARG A 381 24.70 5.48 13.90
CA ARG A 381 24.36 6.54 14.87
C ARG A 381 22.94 7.07 14.67
N GLU A 382 22.46 7.25 13.42
CA GLU A 382 21.08 7.66 13.14
C GLU A 382 20.08 6.57 13.57
N VAL A 383 20.41 5.28 13.36
CA VAL A 383 19.58 4.15 13.84
C VAL A 383 19.51 4.11 15.37
N CYS A 384 20.64 4.32 16.06
CA CYS A 384 20.64 4.43 17.52
C CYS A 384 19.82 5.62 18.02
N GLN A 385 19.93 6.78 17.35
CA GLN A 385 19.13 7.95 17.68
C GLN A 385 17.63 7.71 17.47
N LEU A 386 17.26 7.04 16.38
CA LEU A 386 15.85 6.68 16.16
C LEU A 386 15.34 5.71 17.24
N GLY A 387 16.14 4.71 17.62
CA GLY A 387 15.79 3.80 18.73
C GLY A 387 15.52 4.54 20.04
N GLU A 388 16.34 5.54 20.37
CA GLU A 388 16.10 6.42 21.54
C GLU A 388 14.79 7.22 21.40
N ILE A 389 14.48 7.73 20.20
CA ILE A 389 13.22 8.45 19.94
C ILE A 389 12.02 7.52 20.14
N LEU A 390 12.03 6.33 19.50
CA LEU A 390 10.93 5.38 19.57
C LEU A 390 10.69 4.87 20.99
N SER A 391 11.76 4.67 21.77
CA SER A 391 11.65 4.25 23.18
C SER A 391 10.96 5.27 24.09
N LYS A 392 10.94 6.54 23.70
CA LYS A 392 10.27 7.64 24.41
C LYS A 392 8.83 7.89 23.96
N LEU A 393 8.30 7.09 23.04
CA LEU A 393 6.97 7.24 22.47
C LEU A 393 6.00 6.07 22.80
N PRO A 394 6.01 5.49 24.00
CA PRO A 394 5.13 4.36 24.31
C PRO A 394 3.64 4.75 24.21
N GLU A 395 3.33 6.03 24.44
CA GLU A 395 1.96 6.56 24.38
C GLU A 395 1.38 6.56 22.96
N VAL A 396 2.21 6.66 21.92
CA VAL A 396 1.78 6.67 20.52
C VAL A 396 1.31 5.30 20.05
N ARG A 397 1.81 4.22 20.67
CA ARG A 397 1.45 2.85 20.30
C ARG A 397 -0.05 2.61 20.40
N GLY A 398 -0.62 2.02 19.35
CA GLY A 398 -2.05 1.72 19.25
C GLY A 398 -2.95 2.94 19.00
N CYS A 399 -2.40 4.15 18.93
CA CYS A 399 -3.16 5.36 18.63
C CYS A 399 -3.80 5.29 17.25
N ARG A 400 -4.95 5.92 17.12
CA ARG A 400 -5.74 5.97 15.89
C ARG A 400 -5.40 7.21 15.06
N THR A 401 -5.65 7.12 13.77
CA THR A 401 -5.81 8.25 12.88
C THR A 401 -7.30 8.41 12.57
N GLU A 402 -7.84 9.59 12.77
CA GLU A 402 -9.27 9.87 12.54
C GLU A 402 -9.43 10.56 11.18
N ALA A 403 -9.69 9.79 10.13
CA ALA A 403 -9.93 10.32 8.81
C ALA A 403 -11.43 10.57 8.58
N LYS A 404 -11.78 11.74 8.04
CA LYS A 404 -13.11 12.09 7.54
C LYS A 404 -13.14 12.16 6.02
N VAL A 405 -12.00 11.94 5.39
CA VAL A 405 -11.82 11.88 3.94
C VAL A 405 -11.36 10.49 3.57
N ALA A 406 -11.93 9.92 2.51
CA ALA A 406 -11.44 8.71 1.88
C ALA A 406 -11.16 8.95 0.40
N ILE A 407 -10.13 8.27 -0.11
CA ILE A 407 -9.84 8.20 -1.54
C ILE A 407 -9.92 6.73 -1.96
N ILE A 408 -10.65 6.47 -3.02
CA ILE A 408 -10.76 5.13 -3.59
C ILE A 408 -9.53 4.81 -4.42
N PHE A 409 -8.85 3.74 -4.06
CA PHE A 409 -7.87 3.03 -4.87
C PHE A 409 -8.34 1.59 -5.03
N ASP A 410 -8.86 1.26 -6.20
CA ASP A 410 -9.43 -0.05 -6.50
C ASP A 410 -8.49 -0.82 -7.43
N GLN A 411 -7.99 -1.99 -6.98
CA GLN A 411 -7.05 -2.79 -7.73
C GLN A 411 -7.67 -3.37 -9.00
N GLN A 412 -8.95 -3.74 -8.97
CA GLN A 412 -9.63 -4.26 -10.15
C GLN A 412 -9.87 -3.16 -11.19
N ASN A 413 -10.18 -1.96 -10.73
CA ASN A 413 -10.23 -0.77 -11.58
C ASN A 413 -8.87 -0.47 -12.23
N ARG A 414 -7.75 -0.64 -11.49
CA ARG A 414 -6.41 -0.50 -12.05
C ARG A 414 -6.15 -1.50 -13.18
N TRP A 415 -6.47 -2.78 -12.97
CA TRP A 415 -6.30 -3.80 -14.00
C TRP A 415 -7.14 -3.50 -15.24
N ALA A 416 -8.40 -3.08 -15.07
CA ALA A 416 -9.26 -2.72 -16.19
C ALA A 416 -8.76 -1.50 -16.96
N LEU A 417 -8.23 -0.48 -16.26
CA LEU A 417 -7.63 0.71 -16.87
C LEU A 417 -6.39 0.38 -17.69
N ASP A 418 -5.57 -0.57 -17.23
CA ASP A 418 -4.36 -0.97 -17.94
C ASP A 418 -4.66 -1.81 -19.20
N ASP A 419 -5.79 -2.52 -19.22
CA ASP A 419 -6.29 -3.23 -20.40
C ASP A 419 -7.10 -2.31 -21.35
N ALA A 420 -7.64 -1.21 -20.87
CA ALA A 420 -8.51 -0.33 -21.62
C ALA A 420 -7.82 0.26 -22.85
N GLN A 421 -8.42 0.07 -24.02
CA GLN A 421 -8.05 0.74 -25.24
C GLN A 421 -9.06 1.86 -25.53
N GLY A 422 -8.80 2.99 -24.91
CA GLY A 422 -9.67 4.16 -24.96
C GLY A 422 -9.17 5.26 -25.89
N PRO A 423 -9.67 6.47 -25.74
CA PRO A 423 -9.17 7.61 -26.50
C PRO A 423 -7.69 7.90 -26.24
N ARG A 424 -7.17 7.48 -25.06
CA ARG A 424 -5.75 7.57 -24.72
C ARG A 424 -5.25 6.27 -24.09
N ASN A 425 -4.22 5.67 -24.72
CA ASN A 425 -3.65 4.37 -24.31
C ASN A 425 -2.32 4.50 -23.56
N LEU A 426 -1.76 5.70 -23.41
CA LEU A 426 -0.50 5.97 -22.73
C LEU A 426 -0.66 7.09 -21.71
N GLY A 427 -0.01 6.94 -20.56
CA GLY A 427 0.08 8.02 -19.57
C GLY A 427 -1.22 8.26 -18.79
N MET A 428 -2.12 7.30 -18.70
CA MET A 428 -3.33 7.40 -17.87
C MET A 428 -2.94 7.45 -16.37
N GLU A 429 -1.93 6.69 -15.96
CA GLU A 429 -1.27 6.80 -14.65
C GLU A 429 -2.27 6.84 -13.48
N TYR A 430 -3.09 5.78 -13.34
CA TYR A 430 -4.15 5.74 -12.31
C TYR A 430 -3.62 6.01 -10.90
N GLU A 431 -2.57 5.32 -10.49
CA GLU A 431 -1.93 5.47 -9.18
C GLU A 431 -1.46 6.91 -8.92
N LYS A 432 -0.83 7.53 -9.91
CA LYS A 432 -0.40 8.93 -9.83
C LYS A 432 -1.60 9.88 -9.76
N THR A 433 -2.68 9.58 -10.50
CA THR A 433 -3.91 10.36 -10.45
C THR A 433 -4.53 10.31 -9.05
N VAL A 434 -4.57 9.14 -8.42
CA VAL A 434 -5.03 9.02 -7.02
C VAL A 434 -4.17 9.88 -6.10
N ASN A 435 -2.83 9.85 -6.25
CA ASN A 435 -1.91 10.68 -5.45
C ASN A 435 -2.10 12.19 -5.70
N GLU A 436 -2.34 12.62 -6.95
CA GLU A 436 -2.65 14.02 -7.28
C GLU A 436 -3.90 14.52 -6.51
N HIS A 437 -4.88 13.65 -6.24
CA HIS A 437 -6.08 13.98 -5.46
C HIS A 437 -5.88 13.83 -3.94
N TYR A 438 -4.94 13.00 -3.49
CA TYR A 438 -4.56 12.85 -2.09
C TYR A 438 -3.76 14.07 -1.59
N ARG A 439 -2.86 14.61 -2.42
CA ARG A 439 -1.88 15.64 -2.07
C ARG A 439 -2.45 16.89 -1.42
N PRO A 440 -3.56 17.50 -1.88
CA PRO A 440 -4.12 18.70 -1.27
C PRO A 440 -4.56 18.53 0.19
N PHE A 441 -5.02 17.36 0.57
CA PHE A 441 -5.40 17.05 1.95
C PHE A 441 -4.16 16.84 2.82
N TRP A 442 -3.19 16.08 2.34
CA TRP A 442 -1.94 15.85 3.04
C TRP A 442 -1.18 17.16 3.28
N GLU A 443 -1.08 18.06 2.31
CA GLU A 443 -0.47 19.39 2.44
C GLU A 443 -1.20 20.26 3.49
N GLN A 444 -2.50 20.08 3.69
CA GLN A 444 -3.30 20.80 4.69
C GLN A 444 -3.29 20.14 6.08
N GLY A 445 -2.66 18.99 6.24
CA GLY A 445 -2.67 18.22 7.48
C GLY A 445 -4.03 17.57 7.78
N ILE A 446 -4.78 17.21 6.75
CA ILE A 446 -6.05 16.49 6.83
C ILE A 446 -5.78 15.00 6.62
N ALA A 447 -6.21 14.18 7.56
CA ALA A 447 -6.06 12.73 7.46
C ALA A 447 -6.97 12.14 6.38
N VAL A 448 -6.42 11.19 5.62
CA VAL A 448 -7.10 10.50 4.52
C VAL A 448 -6.95 8.99 4.71
N ASP A 449 -8.03 8.24 4.51
CA ASP A 449 -7.97 6.80 4.31
C ASP A 449 -7.94 6.50 2.81
N VAL A 450 -7.11 5.55 2.40
CA VAL A 450 -7.08 5.05 1.03
C VAL A 450 -7.80 3.70 1.03
N ILE A 451 -8.94 3.62 0.37
CA ILE A 451 -9.89 2.50 0.52
C ILE A 451 -10.22 1.84 -0.82
N ASP A 452 -10.65 0.58 -0.75
CA ASP A 452 -11.27 -0.11 -1.88
C ASP A 452 -12.73 0.35 -2.08
N ALA A 453 -13.24 0.17 -3.31
CA ALA A 453 -14.63 0.54 -3.63
C ALA A 453 -15.69 -0.24 -2.83
N ASP A 454 -15.37 -1.40 -2.25
CA ASP A 454 -16.30 -2.20 -1.43
C ASP A 454 -16.34 -1.80 0.05
N VAL A 455 -15.47 -0.91 0.48
CA VAL A 455 -15.43 -0.42 1.88
C VAL A 455 -16.69 0.41 2.19
N ASP A 456 -17.17 0.33 3.45
CA ASP A 456 -18.26 1.16 3.94
C ASP A 456 -17.88 2.65 3.91
N LEU A 457 -18.69 3.46 3.25
CA LEU A 457 -18.47 4.91 3.10
C LEU A 457 -19.01 5.74 4.27
N THR A 458 -19.86 5.15 5.13
CA THR A 458 -20.59 5.89 6.18
C THR A 458 -19.72 6.61 7.21
N PRO A 459 -18.47 6.19 7.54
CA PRO A 459 -17.61 6.92 8.47
C PRO A 459 -17.10 8.28 7.96
N TYR A 460 -17.15 8.50 6.64
CA TYR A 460 -16.54 9.64 5.98
C TYR A 460 -17.51 10.77 5.74
N GLN A 461 -17.00 11.96 5.58
CA GLN A 461 -17.74 13.16 5.13
C GLN A 461 -17.52 13.39 3.64
N LEU A 462 -16.34 13.05 3.14
CA LEU A 462 -15.94 13.24 1.75
C LEU A 462 -15.27 11.96 1.23
N VAL A 463 -15.75 11.50 0.09
CA VAL A 463 -15.15 10.38 -0.65
C VAL A 463 -14.75 10.86 -2.03
N ILE A 464 -13.52 10.58 -2.44
CA ILE A 464 -13.00 10.92 -3.77
C ILE A 464 -12.78 9.60 -4.53
N ALA A 465 -13.30 9.52 -5.74
CA ALA A 465 -13.18 8.37 -6.65
C ALA A 465 -12.52 8.80 -7.97
N PRO A 466 -11.18 8.97 -8.02
CA PRO A 466 -10.49 9.38 -9.22
C PRO A 466 -10.53 8.27 -10.27
N MET A 467 -10.89 8.61 -11.52
CA MET A 467 -10.90 7.66 -12.64
C MET A 467 -11.53 6.30 -12.27
N LEU A 468 -12.70 6.30 -11.66
CA LEU A 468 -13.41 5.06 -11.32
C LEU A 468 -14.05 4.48 -12.61
N TYR A 469 -13.20 4.04 -13.53
CA TYR A 469 -13.54 3.50 -14.83
C TYR A 469 -14.48 2.30 -14.73
N MET A 470 -14.11 1.36 -13.86
CA MET A 470 -14.93 0.20 -13.51
C MET A 470 -15.78 0.51 -12.28
N VAL A 471 -17.08 0.47 -12.43
CA VAL A 471 -18.01 0.51 -11.30
C VAL A 471 -18.47 -0.91 -10.99
N ARG A 472 -17.96 -1.45 -9.87
CA ARG A 472 -18.32 -2.79 -9.41
C ARG A 472 -19.74 -2.82 -8.86
N ASP A 473 -20.34 -4.03 -8.85
CA ASP A 473 -21.70 -4.25 -8.34
C ASP A 473 -21.87 -3.71 -6.91
N GLY A 474 -23.01 -3.08 -6.69
CA GLY A 474 -23.37 -2.50 -5.39
C GLY A 474 -22.73 -1.13 -5.08
N PHE A 475 -21.65 -0.71 -5.74
CA PHE A 475 -21.01 0.58 -5.45
C PHE A 475 -21.95 1.77 -5.67
N ALA A 476 -22.68 1.80 -6.81
CA ALA A 476 -23.57 2.90 -7.12
C ALA A 476 -24.66 3.09 -6.04
N GLY A 477 -25.25 2.00 -5.56
CA GLY A 477 -26.25 2.05 -4.47
C GLY A 477 -25.65 2.53 -3.14
N ARG A 478 -24.42 2.11 -2.79
CA ARG A 478 -23.72 2.62 -1.60
C ARG A 478 -23.39 4.10 -1.73
N ALA A 479 -22.92 4.55 -2.90
CA ALA A 479 -22.64 5.95 -3.18
C ALA A 479 -23.89 6.84 -3.11
N GLU A 480 -25.00 6.40 -3.71
CA GLU A 480 -26.29 7.10 -3.61
C GLU A 480 -26.76 7.21 -2.14
N ALA A 481 -26.73 6.10 -1.39
CA ALA A 481 -27.09 6.10 0.02
C ALA A 481 -26.19 7.02 0.86
N PHE A 482 -24.89 7.00 0.61
CA PHE A 482 -23.92 7.86 1.28
C PHE A 482 -24.23 9.34 1.04
N VAL A 483 -24.42 9.76 -0.22
CA VAL A 483 -24.69 11.16 -0.54
C VAL A 483 -26.08 11.56 -0.07
N ALA A 484 -27.10 10.71 -0.24
CA ALA A 484 -28.46 11.00 0.23
C ALA A 484 -28.51 11.27 1.75
N ASN A 485 -27.62 10.65 2.53
CA ASN A 485 -27.52 10.84 3.98
C ASN A 485 -26.64 12.02 4.41
N GLY A 486 -26.05 12.77 3.47
CA GLY A 486 -25.27 13.98 3.75
C GLY A 486 -23.78 13.87 3.48
N GLY A 487 -23.32 12.73 2.93
CA GLY A 487 -21.95 12.56 2.45
C GLY A 487 -21.70 13.36 1.17
N HIS A 488 -20.44 13.60 0.87
CA HIS A 488 -20.00 14.26 -0.35
C HIS A 488 -19.14 13.32 -1.19
N LEU A 489 -19.49 13.15 -2.48
CA LEU A 489 -18.74 12.31 -3.42
C LEU A 489 -18.12 13.18 -4.50
N VAL A 490 -16.83 12.99 -4.78
CA VAL A 490 -16.15 13.57 -5.93
C VAL A 490 -15.75 12.45 -6.87
N THR A 491 -16.23 12.51 -8.11
CA THR A 491 -15.77 11.67 -9.21
C THR A 491 -15.00 12.50 -10.23
N THR A 492 -14.19 11.85 -11.04
CA THR A 492 -13.46 12.54 -12.08
C THR A 492 -13.77 11.96 -13.46
N TYR A 493 -13.21 12.57 -14.50
CA TYR A 493 -13.22 12.05 -15.86
C TYR A 493 -12.94 10.54 -15.89
N TRP A 494 -13.41 9.85 -16.92
CA TRP A 494 -13.22 8.41 -17.12
C TRP A 494 -13.85 7.56 -16.00
N THR A 495 -14.98 8.02 -15.47
CA THR A 495 -15.74 7.34 -14.41
C THR A 495 -16.98 6.64 -14.98
N GLY A 496 -17.27 5.42 -14.50
CA GLY A 496 -18.51 4.71 -14.84
C GLY A 496 -18.60 4.29 -16.30
N ILE A 497 -17.50 3.88 -16.87
CA ILE A 497 -17.42 3.46 -18.27
C ILE A 497 -17.83 2.00 -18.41
N VAL A 498 -17.30 1.10 -17.54
CA VAL A 498 -17.53 -0.34 -17.59
C VAL A 498 -18.05 -0.90 -16.27
N ASN A 499 -18.70 -2.06 -16.38
CA ASN A 499 -19.09 -2.88 -15.23
C ASN A 499 -17.91 -3.78 -14.77
N GLU A 500 -18.14 -4.65 -13.79
CA GLU A 500 -17.13 -5.56 -13.23
C GLU A 500 -16.60 -6.62 -14.22
N SER A 501 -17.20 -6.80 -15.37
CA SER A 501 -16.77 -7.68 -16.47
C SER A 501 -16.08 -6.92 -17.60
N ASP A 502 -15.76 -5.64 -17.39
CA ASP A 502 -15.20 -4.72 -18.41
C ASP A 502 -16.12 -4.53 -19.63
N LEU A 503 -17.44 -4.60 -19.43
CA LEU A 503 -18.40 -4.27 -20.47
C LEU A 503 -18.91 -2.85 -20.29
N CYS A 504 -18.87 -2.05 -21.38
CA CYS A 504 -19.41 -0.69 -21.35
C CYS A 504 -20.88 -0.65 -20.96
N TYR A 505 -21.22 0.31 -20.10
CA TYR A 505 -22.61 0.55 -19.75
C TYR A 505 -23.41 1.03 -20.96
N LEU A 506 -24.57 0.43 -21.18
CA LEU A 506 -25.53 0.89 -22.20
C LEU A 506 -26.35 2.05 -21.66
N GLY A 507 -26.64 3.02 -22.52
CA GLY A 507 -27.36 4.25 -22.14
C GLY A 507 -26.45 5.44 -21.83
N GLY A 508 -25.15 5.26 -21.96
CA GLY A 508 -24.14 6.32 -21.82
C GLY A 508 -23.45 6.36 -20.45
N PHE A 509 -22.43 7.20 -20.35
CA PHE A 509 -21.59 7.37 -19.17
C PHE A 509 -22.06 8.57 -18.33
N PRO A 510 -21.87 8.56 -17.02
CA PRO A 510 -21.12 7.63 -16.17
C PRO A 510 -21.93 6.40 -15.68
N GLY A 511 -22.56 5.67 -16.57
CA GLY A 511 -23.25 4.42 -16.25
C GLY A 511 -24.27 4.57 -15.09
N PRO A 512 -24.18 3.73 -14.04
CA PRO A 512 -25.13 3.74 -12.94
C PRO A 512 -25.03 4.97 -12.01
N LEU A 513 -24.00 5.81 -12.18
CA LEU A 513 -23.82 7.05 -11.39
C LEU A 513 -24.50 8.27 -12.02
N ARG A 514 -25.11 8.13 -13.22
CA ARG A 514 -25.72 9.23 -13.97
C ARG A 514 -26.72 10.05 -13.14
N ASN A 515 -27.64 9.37 -12.45
CA ASN A 515 -28.64 10.04 -11.62
C ASN A 515 -28.01 10.77 -10.43
N LEU A 516 -27.04 10.15 -9.76
CA LEU A 516 -26.33 10.71 -8.63
C LEU A 516 -25.55 11.96 -9.03
N LEU A 517 -24.86 11.91 -10.18
CA LEU A 517 -24.03 13.01 -10.68
C LEU A 517 -24.85 14.09 -11.44
N GLY A 518 -26.04 13.73 -11.90
CA GLY A 518 -26.94 14.63 -12.63
C GLY A 518 -26.37 15.10 -13.98
N ILE A 519 -25.57 14.24 -14.63
CA ILE A 519 -24.90 14.51 -15.93
C ILE A 519 -24.85 13.25 -16.78
N TRP A 520 -24.56 13.43 -18.06
CA TRP A 520 -24.08 12.37 -18.95
C TRP A 520 -23.00 12.88 -19.90
N ALA A 521 -22.05 12.02 -20.26
CA ALA A 521 -20.97 12.34 -21.19
C ALA A 521 -21.32 11.88 -22.59
N GLU A 522 -21.21 12.78 -23.57
CA GLU A 522 -21.48 12.54 -24.98
C GLU A 522 -20.23 12.00 -25.68
N GLU A 523 -19.11 12.67 -25.49
CA GLU A 523 -17.84 12.39 -26.13
C GLU A 523 -16.70 12.60 -25.11
N ILE A 524 -15.56 12.01 -25.41
CA ILE A 524 -14.34 12.14 -24.60
C ILE A 524 -13.22 12.52 -25.54
N ASP A 525 -12.75 13.75 -25.46
CA ASP A 525 -11.63 14.26 -26.24
C ASP A 525 -10.30 13.91 -25.56
N CYS A 526 -9.27 13.66 -26.36
CA CYS A 526 -7.94 13.30 -25.93
C CYS A 526 -6.91 14.29 -26.46
N LEU A 527 -6.24 14.99 -25.55
CA LEU A 527 -5.18 15.93 -25.88
C LEU A 527 -3.86 15.19 -26.14
N ASN A 528 -3.12 15.59 -27.17
CA ASN A 528 -1.78 15.08 -27.43
C ASN A 528 -0.79 15.48 -26.33
N ASP A 529 0.36 14.81 -26.28
CA ASP A 529 1.42 15.21 -25.35
C ASP A 529 1.92 16.62 -25.68
N GLY A 530 1.91 17.48 -24.65
CA GLY A 530 2.26 18.90 -24.79
C GLY A 530 1.11 19.81 -25.18
N GLU A 531 -0.05 19.27 -25.56
CA GLU A 531 -1.29 20.04 -25.69
C GLU A 531 -2.00 20.19 -24.35
N PHE A 532 -2.74 21.26 -24.21
CA PHE A 532 -3.58 21.52 -23.04
C PHE A 532 -4.78 22.38 -23.42
N ASN A 533 -5.88 22.17 -22.72
CA ASN A 533 -7.02 23.08 -22.68
C ASN A 533 -6.97 23.88 -21.37
N LEU A 534 -7.86 24.82 -21.20
CA LEU A 534 -8.01 25.62 -20.00
C LEU A 534 -9.41 25.46 -19.42
N VAL A 535 -9.50 25.43 -18.08
CA VAL A 535 -10.76 25.46 -17.36
C VAL A 535 -10.88 26.77 -16.58
N GLN A 536 -12.00 27.46 -16.73
CA GLN A 536 -12.31 28.73 -16.10
C GLN A 536 -13.48 28.60 -15.16
N GLY A 537 -13.30 29.05 -13.92
CA GLY A 537 -14.38 29.13 -12.93
C GLY A 537 -15.47 30.11 -13.38
N LEU A 538 -16.74 29.73 -13.20
CA LEU A 538 -17.88 30.61 -13.44
C LEU A 538 -18.01 31.64 -12.31
N ALA A 539 -18.47 32.84 -12.65
CA ALA A 539 -18.68 33.89 -11.67
C ALA A 539 -19.66 33.44 -10.57
N GLY A 540 -19.27 33.61 -9.30
CA GLY A 540 -20.11 33.27 -8.17
C GLY A 540 -20.23 31.75 -7.91
N ASN A 541 -19.37 30.91 -8.50
CA ASN A 541 -19.34 29.47 -8.19
C ASN A 541 -19.05 29.23 -6.70
N GLN A 542 -19.71 28.23 -6.11
CA GLN A 542 -19.65 27.98 -4.67
C GLN A 542 -18.28 27.53 -4.16
N CYS A 543 -17.38 27.03 -5.04
CA CYS A 543 -16.01 26.64 -4.70
C CYS A 543 -15.00 27.77 -4.82
N GLY A 544 -15.40 28.95 -5.28
CA GLY A 544 -14.50 30.09 -5.49
C GLY A 544 -13.42 29.83 -6.55
N LEU A 545 -13.64 28.86 -7.45
CA LEU A 545 -12.71 28.55 -8.52
C LEU A 545 -12.53 29.80 -9.40
N GLN A 546 -11.29 30.19 -9.62
CA GLN A 546 -10.93 31.30 -10.48
C GLN A 546 -10.41 30.79 -11.83
N GLY A 547 -9.25 30.20 -11.85
CA GLY A 547 -8.57 29.79 -13.07
C GLY A 547 -7.85 30.94 -13.81
N PRO A 548 -7.46 30.78 -15.07
CA PRO A 548 -7.59 29.52 -15.81
C PRO A 548 -6.67 28.43 -15.28
N TYR A 549 -7.19 27.22 -15.20
CA TYR A 549 -6.44 26.01 -14.82
C TYR A 549 -6.09 25.21 -16.06
N GLN A 550 -4.89 24.64 -16.08
CA GLN A 550 -4.43 23.84 -17.20
C GLN A 550 -5.01 22.41 -17.13
N VAL A 551 -5.50 21.93 -18.25
CA VAL A 551 -6.04 20.59 -18.45
C VAL A 551 -5.20 19.83 -19.44
N ARG A 552 -4.93 18.57 -19.15
CA ARG A 552 -4.17 17.65 -20.01
C ARG A 552 -4.87 16.31 -20.16
N HIS A 553 -4.49 15.53 -21.14
CA HIS A 553 -4.87 14.16 -21.44
C HIS A 553 -6.33 13.96 -21.85
N LEU A 554 -7.31 14.19 -20.99
CA LEU A 554 -8.71 13.92 -21.26
C LEU A 554 -9.63 15.09 -20.89
N CYS A 555 -10.62 15.34 -21.75
CA CYS A 555 -11.71 16.28 -21.58
C CYS A 555 -13.02 15.59 -21.94
N GLU A 556 -13.94 15.41 -21.01
CA GLU A 556 -15.27 14.88 -21.28
C GLU A 556 -16.23 16.01 -21.67
N LEU A 557 -17.01 15.78 -22.71
CA LEU A 557 -18.06 16.67 -23.16
C LEU A 557 -19.36 16.27 -22.49
N ILE A 558 -19.64 16.87 -21.33
CA ILE A 558 -20.78 16.52 -20.50
C ILE A 558 -22.01 17.39 -20.74
N HIS A 559 -23.17 16.79 -20.58
CA HIS A 559 -24.47 17.44 -20.53
C HIS A 559 -25.00 17.44 -19.11
N ILE A 560 -25.61 18.55 -18.74
CA ILE A 560 -26.23 18.72 -17.42
C ILE A 560 -27.68 18.24 -17.48
N GLU A 561 -28.10 17.42 -16.52
CA GLU A 561 -29.48 17.02 -16.30
C GLU A 561 -30.06 17.70 -15.05
N SER A 562 -29.52 17.44 -13.87
CA SER A 562 -29.90 18.09 -12.61
C SER A 562 -28.76 18.82 -11.91
N ALA A 563 -27.53 18.64 -12.38
CA ALA A 563 -26.35 19.29 -11.82
C ALA A 563 -26.26 20.78 -12.16
N GLN A 564 -25.34 21.47 -11.51
CA GLN A 564 -24.97 22.86 -11.80
C GLN A 564 -23.51 22.93 -12.25
N ALA A 565 -23.21 23.72 -13.28
CA ALA A 565 -21.84 23.98 -13.70
C ALA A 565 -21.15 24.96 -12.72
N LEU A 566 -19.90 24.68 -12.42
CA LEU A 566 -19.01 25.51 -11.60
C LEU A 566 -17.87 26.12 -12.39
N ALA A 567 -17.44 25.42 -13.45
CA ALA A 567 -16.39 25.84 -14.36
C ALA A 567 -16.66 25.29 -15.77
N THR A 568 -16.08 25.94 -16.77
CA THR A 568 -16.25 25.58 -18.19
C THR A 568 -14.90 25.50 -18.89
N TYR A 569 -14.82 24.75 -19.99
CA TYR A 569 -13.68 24.78 -20.91
C TYR A 569 -13.58 26.14 -21.62
N ARG A 570 -12.35 26.60 -21.88
CA ARG A 570 -12.09 27.87 -22.57
C ARG A 570 -11.83 27.74 -24.05
N ASP A 571 -11.15 26.67 -24.42
CA ASP A 571 -10.59 26.51 -25.73
C ASP A 571 -11.23 25.30 -26.45
N ASP A 572 -10.92 25.17 -27.76
CA ASP A 572 -11.44 24.15 -28.66
C ASP A 572 -12.94 24.34 -29.01
N PHE A 573 -13.47 23.43 -29.87
CA PHE A 573 -14.86 23.47 -30.33
C PHE A 573 -15.90 23.34 -29.22
N TYR A 574 -15.49 22.80 -28.07
CA TYR A 574 -16.33 22.65 -26.86
C TYR A 574 -16.13 23.74 -25.82
N ALA A 575 -15.52 24.87 -26.22
CA ALA A 575 -15.42 26.03 -25.35
C ALA A 575 -16.80 26.47 -24.81
N GLY A 576 -16.87 26.73 -23.50
CA GLY A 576 -18.10 27.05 -22.79
C GLY A 576 -18.89 25.84 -22.29
N ARG A 577 -18.56 24.61 -22.67
CA ARG A 577 -19.16 23.41 -22.08
C ARG A 577 -18.71 23.20 -20.63
N PRO A 578 -19.56 22.59 -19.77
CA PRO A 578 -19.23 22.34 -18.37
C PRO A 578 -18.00 21.45 -18.24
N ALA A 579 -17.08 21.80 -17.35
CA ALA A 579 -15.89 21.04 -17.00
C ALA A 579 -15.86 20.59 -15.53
N VAL A 580 -16.59 21.32 -14.66
CA VAL A 580 -16.78 20.95 -13.26
C VAL A 580 -18.24 21.17 -12.91
N THR A 581 -18.87 20.17 -12.30
CA THR A 581 -20.28 20.22 -11.91
C THR A 581 -20.49 19.78 -10.49
N VAL A 582 -21.63 20.15 -9.91
CA VAL A 582 -22.14 19.67 -8.63
C VAL A 582 -23.62 19.37 -8.74
N ASN A 583 -24.04 18.25 -8.18
CA ASN A 583 -25.43 17.86 -8.05
C ASN A 583 -25.82 17.73 -6.58
N ALA A 584 -26.92 18.36 -6.18
CA ALA A 584 -27.51 18.14 -4.86
C ALA A 584 -28.32 16.84 -4.89
N PHE A 585 -28.01 15.91 -4.00
CA PHE A 585 -28.68 14.63 -3.94
C PHE A 585 -29.00 14.27 -2.49
N GLY A 586 -30.27 14.23 -2.15
CA GLY A 586 -30.70 14.09 -0.76
C GLY A 586 -30.17 15.21 0.14
N LYS A 587 -29.36 14.89 1.14
CA LYS A 587 -28.77 15.87 2.07
C LYS A 587 -27.34 16.25 1.71
N GLY A 588 -26.70 15.54 0.75
CA GLY A 588 -25.32 15.73 0.36
C GLY A 588 -25.17 16.25 -1.06
N LYS A 589 -23.96 16.19 -1.57
CA LYS A 589 -23.60 16.68 -2.92
C LYS A 589 -22.69 15.67 -3.63
N ALA A 590 -22.93 15.49 -4.93
CA ALA A 590 -22.05 14.75 -5.81
C ALA A 590 -21.38 15.71 -6.80
N TRP A 591 -20.07 15.62 -6.90
CA TRP A 591 -19.22 16.48 -7.74
C TRP A 591 -18.63 15.68 -8.87
N HIS A 592 -18.50 16.29 -10.04
CA HIS A 592 -17.81 15.68 -11.15
C HIS A 592 -16.82 16.64 -11.77
N VAL A 593 -15.58 16.20 -11.97
CA VAL A 593 -14.48 16.92 -12.60
C VAL A 593 -14.19 16.24 -13.94
N ALA A 594 -14.70 16.79 -15.03
CA ALA A 594 -14.74 16.18 -16.36
C ALA A 594 -13.39 16.21 -17.10
N SER A 595 -12.29 16.56 -16.44
CA SER A 595 -10.98 16.69 -17.07
C SER A 595 -9.83 16.51 -16.08
N ARG A 596 -8.62 16.17 -16.60
CA ARG A 596 -7.40 16.07 -15.77
C ARG A 596 -6.77 17.44 -15.59
N ASN A 597 -7.05 18.06 -14.48
CA ASN A 597 -6.59 19.39 -14.14
C ASN A 597 -5.22 19.37 -13.42
N ASP A 598 -4.53 20.51 -13.47
CA ASP A 598 -3.25 20.73 -12.80
C ASP A 598 -3.36 20.79 -11.25
N LEU A 599 -2.21 20.82 -10.58
CA LEU A 599 -2.14 20.85 -9.13
C LEU A 599 -2.73 22.16 -8.54
N ALA A 600 -2.72 23.27 -9.27
CA ALA A 600 -3.32 24.50 -8.82
C ALA A 600 -4.85 24.36 -8.66
N PHE A 601 -5.51 23.76 -9.65
CA PHE A 601 -6.92 23.40 -9.56
C PHE A 601 -7.19 22.47 -8.38
N GLN A 602 -6.40 21.41 -8.22
CA GLN A 602 -6.59 20.44 -7.14
C GLN A 602 -6.54 21.13 -5.77
N ARG A 603 -5.55 21.99 -5.57
CA ARG A 603 -5.42 22.76 -4.32
C ARG A 603 -6.60 23.67 -4.07
N ASP A 604 -7.01 24.48 -5.06
CA ASP A 604 -8.12 25.42 -4.90
C ASP A 604 -9.43 24.68 -4.63
N PHE A 605 -9.75 23.67 -5.43
CA PHE A 605 -10.98 22.90 -5.33
C PHE A 605 -11.09 22.17 -3.98
N PHE A 606 -10.08 21.37 -3.62
CA PHE A 606 -10.13 20.61 -2.37
C PHE A 606 -9.94 21.48 -1.12
N THR A 607 -9.27 22.63 -1.22
CA THR A 607 -9.26 23.59 -0.10
C THR A 607 -10.64 24.19 0.12
N ALA A 608 -11.38 24.50 -0.94
CA ALA A 608 -12.76 24.98 -0.82
C ALA A 608 -13.67 23.93 -0.19
N LEU A 609 -13.60 22.67 -0.64
CA LEU A 609 -14.37 21.57 -0.04
C LEU A 609 -13.97 21.32 1.42
N SER A 610 -12.68 21.36 1.74
CA SER A 610 -12.20 21.19 3.12
C SER A 610 -12.77 22.26 4.07
N LYS A 611 -12.88 23.49 3.59
CA LYS A 611 -13.49 24.59 4.36
C LYS A 611 -15.02 24.44 4.47
N GLU A 612 -15.70 24.11 3.38
CA GLU A 612 -17.16 23.89 3.37
C GLU A 612 -17.58 22.81 4.36
N LEU A 613 -16.81 21.71 4.39
CA LEU A 613 -17.08 20.54 5.25
C LEU A 613 -16.47 20.67 6.66
N ALA A 614 -15.75 21.74 6.93
CA ALA A 614 -15.02 21.94 8.19
C ALA A 614 -14.16 20.71 8.56
N LEU A 615 -13.42 20.16 7.57
CA LEU A 615 -12.62 18.96 7.77
C LEU A 615 -11.55 19.17 8.85
N PRO A 616 -11.38 18.19 9.77
CA PRO A 616 -10.42 18.32 10.86
C PRO A 616 -8.98 18.32 10.33
N ARG A 617 -8.17 19.24 10.83
CA ARG A 617 -6.73 19.34 10.54
C ARG A 617 -5.90 18.93 11.76
N ALA A 618 -4.76 18.29 11.54
CA ALA A 618 -3.82 17.94 12.60
C ALA A 618 -3.38 19.17 13.42
N ILE A 619 -3.27 20.32 12.76
CA ILE A 619 -2.92 21.60 13.36
C ILE A 619 -3.67 22.75 12.67
N ALA A 620 -4.07 23.76 13.42
CA ALA A 620 -4.79 24.91 12.88
C ALA A 620 -3.89 25.92 12.14
N THR A 621 -2.58 25.89 12.41
CA THR A 621 -1.60 26.80 11.81
C THR A 621 -1.43 26.48 10.32
N GLU A 622 -1.35 27.51 9.49
CA GLU A 622 -0.95 27.38 8.09
C GLU A 622 0.50 26.89 8.00
N LEU A 623 0.72 25.86 7.19
CA LEU A 623 2.02 25.24 7.04
C LEU A 623 2.73 25.75 5.78
N PRO A 624 4.02 26.08 5.85
CA PRO A 624 4.79 26.47 4.68
C PRO A 624 5.00 25.28 3.73
N PRO A 625 5.23 25.53 2.43
CA PRO A 625 5.51 24.46 1.47
C PRO A 625 6.63 23.53 1.94
N GLY A 626 6.40 22.22 1.82
CA GLY A 626 7.33 21.17 2.27
C GLY A 626 7.24 20.82 3.76
N VAL A 627 6.44 21.55 4.55
CA VAL A 627 6.12 21.19 5.94
C VAL A 627 4.71 20.63 6.01
N VAL A 628 4.55 19.50 6.67
CA VAL A 628 3.26 18.83 6.87
C VAL A 628 3.05 18.46 8.33
N ALA A 629 1.81 18.25 8.70
CA ALA A 629 1.42 17.79 10.03
C ALA A 629 0.50 16.58 9.92
N THR A 630 0.79 15.54 10.69
CA THR A 630 -0.05 14.35 10.80
C THR A 630 -0.35 14.11 12.28
N ALA A 631 -1.54 13.63 12.60
CA ALA A 631 -1.96 13.40 13.99
C ALA A 631 -2.38 11.95 14.22
N ARG A 632 -1.96 11.41 15.37
CA ARG A 632 -2.52 10.17 15.95
C ARG A 632 -3.14 10.51 17.32
N THR A 633 -4.17 9.79 17.72
CA THR A 633 -4.87 10.07 18.98
C THR A 633 -5.15 8.82 19.80
N ASP A 634 -5.14 8.98 21.11
CA ASP A 634 -5.64 7.98 22.07
C ASP A 634 -7.04 8.34 22.61
N GLY A 635 -7.63 9.42 22.08
CA GLY A 635 -8.91 9.96 22.51
C GLY A 635 -8.80 11.10 23.52
N ASP A 636 -7.80 11.07 24.40
CA ASP A 636 -7.54 12.10 25.39
C ASP A 636 -6.42 13.06 24.97
N ASN A 637 -5.49 12.56 24.16
CA ASN A 637 -4.35 13.31 23.62
C ASN A 637 -4.24 13.15 22.12
N ALA A 638 -3.81 14.21 21.45
CA ALA A 638 -3.37 14.17 20.07
C ALA A 638 -1.84 14.28 20.02
N PHE A 639 -1.20 13.33 19.32
CA PHE A 639 0.23 13.29 19.03
C PHE A 639 0.43 13.80 17.60
N ILE A 640 1.08 14.94 17.46
CA ILE A 640 1.22 15.65 16.19
C ILE A 640 2.67 15.55 15.72
N PHE A 641 2.86 15.00 14.54
CA PHE A 641 4.12 14.91 13.84
C PHE A 641 4.23 16.06 12.86
N LEU A 642 5.09 17.03 13.17
CA LEU A 642 5.44 18.13 12.28
C LEU A 642 6.71 17.75 11.52
N GLN A 643 6.61 17.60 10.20
CA GLN A 643 7.66 17.07 9.36
C GLN A 643 8.04 18.07 8.27
N ASN A 644 9.33 18.35 8.13
CA ASN A 644 9.89 19.25 7.12
C ASN A 644 10.66 18.45 6.06
N TYR A 645 10.07 18.28 4.89
CA TYR A 645 10.67 17.62 3.73
C TYR A 645 11.46 18.57 2.82
N SER A 646 11.59 19.83 3.19
CA SER A 646 12.34 20.80 2.43
C SER A 646 13.80 20.91 2.89
N ALA A 647 14.66 21.43 2.03
CA ALA A 647 16.05 21.75 2.35
C ALA A 647 16.23 23.07 3.13
N GLN A 648 15.14 23.68 3.59
CA GLN A 648 15.12 24.98 4.28
C GLN A 648 14.65 24.84 5.72
N ASN A 649 15.12 25.72 6.58
CA ASN A 649 14.57 25.85 7.93
C ASN A 649 13.27 26.66 7.87
N HIS A 650 12.27 26.25 8.65
CA HIS A 650 11.00 26.95 8.78
C HIS A 650 10.70 27.31 10.22
N THR A 651 10.10 28.47 10.44
CA THR A 651 9.67 28.91 11.75
C THR A 651 8.16 29.00 11.79
N LEU A 652 7.56 28.29 12.75
CA LEU A 652 6.10 28.20 12.91
C LEU A 652 5.68 28.87 14.21
N THR A 653 4.57 29.63 14.14
CA THR A 653 3.88 30.14 15.33
C THR A 653 2.75 29.19 15.68
N LEU A 654 2.93 28.40 16.71
CA LEU A 654 1.93 27.43 17.17
C LEU A 654 1.03 28.07 18.22
N PRO A 655 -0.26 27.69 18.31
CA PRO A 655 -1.10 27.97 19.45
C PRO A 655 -0.47 27.49 20.76
N GLN A 656 -0.90 28.00 21.89
CA GLN A 656 -0.47 27.52 23.20
C GLN A 656 -1.01 26.09 23.49
N GLY A 657 -0.40 25.42 24.43
CA GLY A 657 -0.87 24.11 24.92
C GLY A 657 -0.17 22.87 24.33
N TYR A 658 0.85 23.06 23.49
CA TYR A 658 1.67 21.94 23.01
C TYR A 658 2.84 21.65 23.96
N ARG A 659 3.17 20.36 24.10
CA ARG A 659 4.36 19.84 24.76
C ARG A 659 5.16 18.99 23.77
N ASP A 660 6.47 19.07 23.85
CA ASP A 660 7.38 18.21 23.07
C ASP A 660 7.37 16.79 23.69
N CYS A 661 7.08 15.77 22.89
CA CYS A 661 6.94 14.38 23.38
C CYS A 661 8.26 13.78 23.87
N LEU A 662 9.41 14.27 23.40
CA LEU A 662 10.72 13.71 23.74
C LEU A 662 11.31 14.30 25.01
N THR A 663 10.95 15.54 25.34
CA THR A 663 11.50 16.29 26.46
C THR A 663 10.47 16.65 27.53
N ASP A 664 9.19 16.47 27.23
CA ASP A 664 8.02 16.92 28.00
C ASP A 664 8.00 18.44 28.29
N ALA A 665 8.83 19.21 27.61
CA ALA A 665 8.85 20.67 27.75
C ALA A 665 7.66 21.32 27.04
N ALA A 666 7.13 22.41 27.65
CA ALA A 666 6.16 23.24 26.95
C ALA A 666 6.81 23.85 25.71
N VAL A 667 6.10 23.80 24.58
CA VAL A 667 6.58 24.40 23.34
C VAL A 667 6.31 25.89 23.35
N SER A 668 7.40 26.67 23.30
CA SER A 668 7.31 28.12 23.15
C SER A 668 7.25 28.51 21.68
N ALA A 669 6.41 29.50 21.35
CA ALA A 669 6.43 30.10 20.02
C ALA A 669 7.56 31.16 19.95
N PRO A 670 8.29 31.26 18.80
CA PRO A 670 8.19 30.48 17.60
C PRO A 670 8.95 29.12 17.68
N LEU A 671 8.44 28.09 17.02
CA LEU A 671 9.07 26.78 16.86
C LEU A 671 9.85 26.74 15.55
N THR A 672 11.14 26.41 15.59
CA THR A 672 11.96 26.22 14.38
C THR A 672 12.04 24.72 14.03
N LEU A 673 11.76 24.41 12.78
CA LEU A 673 11.98 23.12 12.14
C LEU A 673 13.17 23.24 11.19
N SER A 674 14.22 22.47 11.44
CA SER A 674 15.38 22.42 10.54
C SER A 674 15.02 21.68 9.24
N ALA A 675 15.90 21.78 8.23
CA ALA A 675 15.78 20.96 7.03
C ALA A 675 15.78 19.48 7.40
N TRP A 676 14.86 18.69 6.81
CA TRP A 676 14.68 17.24 7.05
C TRP A 676 14.54 16.87 8.54
N ASP A 677 13.80 17.68 9.29
CA ASP A 677 13.55 17.50 10.71
C ASP A 677 12.09 17.08 10.99
N CYS A 678 11.86 16.40 12.09
CA CYS A 678 10.57 16.04 12.61
C CYS A 678 10.46 16.47 14.09
N ARG A 679 9.36 17.16 14.44
CA ARG A 679 8.98 17.44 15.83
C ARG A 679 7.72 16.69 16.19
N ILE A 680 7.75 16.03 17.33
CA ILE A 680 6.62 15.26 17.83
C ILE A 680 6.04 15.98 19.04
N LEU A 681 4.82 16.46 18.90
CA LEU A 681 4.15 17.31 19.87
C LEU A 681 2.92 16.57 20.44
N ARG A 682 2.62 16.83 21.71
CA ARG A 682 1.38 16.37 22.35
C ARG A 682 0.53 17.57 22.75
N ARG A 683 -0.79 17.45 22.57
CA ARG A 683 -1.80 18.33 23.16
C ARG A 683 -2.96 17.48 23.68
N HIS A 684 -3.74 18.00 24.63
CA HIS A 684 -5.02 17.40 24.96
C HIS A 684 -5.96 17.52 23.73
N ALA A 685 -6.70 16.44 23.46
CA ALA A 685 -7.61 16.33 22.32
C ALA A 685 -8.82 17.26 22.42
#